data_06da6a5b363c053c958a3fbf8eb799b1
#
_entry.id   06da6a5b363c053c958a3fbf8eb799b1
#
_cell.length_a   1.000
_cell.length_b   1.000
_cell.length_c   1.000
_cell.angle_alpha   90.00
_cell.angle_beta   90.00
_cell.angle_gamma   90.00
#
_symmetry.space_group_name_H-M   'P 1'
#
loop_
_entity.id
_entity.type
_entity.pdbx_description
1 polymer ?
#
loop_
_entity_poly.entity_id
_entity_poly.type
_entity_poly.pdbx_seq_one_letter_code
_entity_poly.pdbx_strand_id
1 'polypeptide(L)'
;MEEKALNDIKLPDNAFTELKPGEKYEPVMSPQKTYPEVNGWSVTWGVLMTILFSAAAAYLGLRVGQVFEAAIPIAIIAVGVSTAAKRHNALGENVIIQSIGACSGAVVAGAIFTLPAIYILQDKYPDMGASFIEVFLSSLLGGILGILFLIPFRKYFVSDMHGKYPFPEATATTQVLVSGAKGGEQAKPLLLAGLVGGLYDFIVATTGWWNENFTSRVIGWGELLADKAKLVFKVNTGAAVLGLGYIIGFKYALIVCLGSFVVWWLIVPLMAVIFSGDVLNQWNPEITTAVGDMTPETIFKEYGRYIGIGGIAMAGIIGIIKSWGIIKNAVALAAKEMKGNKNAGSALPRTQRDISFKIIAIGSIITLIITFIFFLMGVMKGNLLFAVVGILLVTIIAFLFTTVAANAIAIVGSNPVSGMTLMTLILASVVMVAVGLKGTAGMVAALIMGGVVCTALSVAGSFITDLKIGYWLGTTPKKQETWKFLGILVSAATVGGVMILLDKTYGFASGQLAAPQANAMAAVIDPLMNGIDAPWILYGIGAVIAIILTWMKVPALAFALGMFIPIELNVPLLVGGAVNWFVTTRSKHVEVNKERGEKGTLIASGFIAGGALMGVISALLRFGGVNLVNKEWLVNPLSEICALIAYLLLIAYFIRATKK
;
A
#
# COMPACT_ATOMS: atom_id res chain seq x y z
N MET A 1 26.94 -24.37 -27.83
CA MET A 1 25.49 -24.70 -27.82
C MET A 1 24.75 -24.17 -26.57
N GLU A 2 25.42 -23.94 -25.44
CA GLU A 2 24.79 -23.37 -24.24
C GLU A 2 24.55 -21.84 -24.31
N GLU A 3 25.37 -21.09 -25.02
CA GLU A 3 25.19 -19.63 -25.18
C GLU A 3 23.97 -19.24 -26.06
N LYS A 4 23.57 -20.10 -27.00
CA LYS A 4 22.35 -19.87 -27.81
C LYS A 4 21.05 -20.13 -27.07
N ALA A 5 21.06 -20.91 -25.99
CA ALA A 5 19.85 -21.26 -25.20
C ALA A 5 19.40 -20.14 -24.24
N LEU A 6 20.26 -19.18 -23.91
CA LEU A 6 19.94 -18.06 -22.99
C LEU A 6 19.25 -16.88 -23.69
N ASN A 7 19.41 -16.74 -25.02
CA ASN A 7 18.81 -15.64 -25.77
C ASN A 7 17.33 -15.86 -26.13
N ASP A 8 16.78 -17.05 -25.84
CA ASP A 8 15.38 -17.42 -26.14
C ASP A 8 14.52 -17.71 -24.92
N ILE A 9 14.84 -17.11 -23.76
CA ILE A 9 13.98 -17.20 -22.58
C ILE A 9 12.66 -16.49 -22.90
N LYS A 10 11.59 -17.27 -23.10
CA LYS A 10 10.24 -16.78 -23.39
C LYS A 10 9.25 -17.51 -22.48
N LEU A 11 8.23 -16.78 -22.00
CA LEU A 11 7.12 -17.42 -21.31
C LEU A 11 6.38 -18.35 -22.29
N PRO A 12 5.96 -19.54 -21.83
CA PRO A 12 5.09 -20.41 -22.62
C PRO A 12 3.78 -19.70 -23.01
N ASP A 13 3.24 -20.02 -24.16
CA ASP A 13 2.02 -19.37 -24.68
C ASP A 13 0.79 -19.60 -23.78
N ASN A 14 0.78 -20.70 -23.01
CA ASN A 14 -0.26 -21.01 -22.04
C ASN A 14 -0.03 -20.42 -20.63
N ALA A 15 0.96 -19.57 -20.43
CA ALA A 15 1.29 -19.02 -19.10
C ALA A 15 0.10 -18.26 -18.46
N PHE A 16 -0.68 -17.54 -19.25
CA PHE A 16 -1.76 -16.68 -18.78
C PHE A 16 -3.17 -17.16 -19.16
N THR A 17 -3.27 -18.33 -19.78
CA THR A 17 -4.56 -18.90 -20.22
C THR A 17 -4.92 -20.15 -19.43
N GLU A 18 -6.22 -20.48 -19.36
CA GLU A 18 -6.67 -21.70 -18.71
C GLU A 18 -6.10 -22.94 -19.44
N LEU A 19 -5.60 -23.89 -18.67
CA LEU A 19 -5.07 -25.15 -19.21
C LEU A 19 -6.22 -26.04 -19.69
N LYS A 20 -6.02 -26.66 -20.85
CA LYS A 20 -6.94 -27.66 -21.39
C LYS A 20 -6.91 -28.93 -20.53
N PRO A 21 -7.96 -29.77 -20.53
CA PRO A 21 -7.95 -31.04 -19.83
C PRO A 21 -6.74 -31.90 -20.24
N GLY A 22 -5.91 -32.28 -19.27
CA GLY A 22 -4.67 -33.07 -19.49
C GLY A 22 -3.43 -32.24 -19.81
N GLU A 23 -3.55 -30.95 -20.05
CA GLU A 23 -2.42 -30.03 -20.28
C GLU A 23 -1.75 -29.69 -18.94
N LYS A 24 -0.41 -29.62 -18.96
CA LYS A 24 0.39 -29.20 -17.82
C LYS A 24 1.16 -27.94 -18.15
N TYR A 25 1.24 -27.03 -17.20
CA TYR A 25 2.09 -25.86 -17.33
C TYR A 25 3.55 -26.23 -17.09
N GLU A 26 4.41 -25.92 -18.06
CA GLU A 26 5.87 -26.06 -17.94
C GLU A 26 6.49 -24.68 -17.73
N PRO A 27 7.13 -24.44 -16.57
CA PRO A 27 7.73 -23.14 -16.27
C PRO A 27 9.00 -22.89 -17.08
N VAL A 28 9.42 -21.62 -17.17
CA VAL A 28 10.62 -21.18 -17.89
C VAL A 28 11.88 -21.94 -17.44
N MET A 29 12.06 -22.09 -16.13
CA MET A 29 13.14 -22.91 -15.55
C MET A 29 12.64 -24.33 -15.31
N SER A 30 13.19 -25.29 -16.02
CA SER A 30 12.78 -26.69 -15.95
C SER A 30 12.71 -27.22 -14.51
N PRO A 31 11.62 -27.95 -14.14
CA PRO A 31 11.48 -28.55 -12.82
C PRO A 31 12.56 -29.60 -12.47
N GLN A 32 13.16 -30.20 -13.48
CA GLN A 32 14.15 -31.29 -13.35
C GLN A 32 15.59 -30.77 -13.14
N LYS A 33 15.88 -29.50 -13.54
CA LYS A 33 17.21 -28.90 -13.40
C LYS A 33 17.30 -28.04 -12.13
N THR A 34 18.49 -27.98 -11.54
CA THR A 34 18.81 -27.05 -10.47
C THR A 34 19.36 -25.74 -11.05
N TYR A 35 18.88 -24.62 -10.53
CA TYR A 35 19.30 -23.28 -10.92
C TYR A 35 19.82 -22.52 -9.70
N PRO A 36 20.73 -21.56 -9.87
CA PRO A 36 21.10 -20.64 -8.81
C PRO A 36 19.86 -19.79 -8.45
N GLU A 37 19.44 -19.85 -7.21
CA GLU A 37 18.30 -19.10 -6.68
C GLU A 37 18.74 -18.30 -5.45
N VAL A 38 19.04 -19.00 -4.34
CA VAL A 38 19.46 -18.41 -3.07
C VAL A 38 20.98 -18.54 -2.93
N ASN A 39 21.64 -17.40 -2.81
CA ASN A 39 23.08 -17.27 -2.52
C ASN A 39 23.36 -15.88 -1.90
N GLY A 40 24.63 -15.63 -1.55
CA GLY A 40 25.03 -14.34 -0.96
C GLY A 40 24.63 -13.13 -1.80
N TRP A 41 24.69 -13.23 -3.14
CA TRP A 41 24.28 -12.16 -4.05
C TRP A 41 22.80 -11.85 -3.93
N SER A 42 21.94 -12.86 -4.13
CA SER A 42 20.49 -12.67 -4.13
C SER A 42 19.95 -12.20 -2.77
N VAL A 43 20.52 -12.72 -1.68
CA VAL A 43 20.13 -12.31 -0.32
C VAL A 43 20.56 -10.87 -0.02
N THR A 44 21.81 -10.50 -0.33
CA THR A 44 22.30 -9.15 -0.06
C THR A 44 21.52 -8.10 -0.85
N TRP A 45 21.32 -8.31 -2.15
CA TRP A 45 20.52 -7.38 -2.96
C TRP A 45 19.06 -7.36 -2.54
N GLY A 46 18.47 -8.51 -2.18
CA GLY A 46 17.11 -8.58 -1.63
C GLY A 46 16.96 -7.75 -0.35
N VAL A 47 17.89 -7.86 0.60
CA VAL A 47 17.91 -7.08 1.84
C VAL A 47 18.08 -5.59 1.56
N LEU A 48 19.02 -5.22 0.68
CA LEU A 48 19.23 -3.81 0.29
C LEU A 48 17.97 -3.21 -0.33
N MET A 49 17.30 -3.94 -1.23
CA MET A 49 16.03 -3.50 -1.83
C MET A 49 14.94 -3.38 -0.78
N THR A 50 14.87 -4.31 0.18
CA THR A 50 13.91 -4.24 1.28
C THR A 50 14.09 -2.96 2.09
N ILE A 51 15.31 -2.62 2.51
CA ILE A 51 15.60 -1.40 3.28
C ILE A 51 15.21 -0.16 2.47
N LEU A 52 15.71 -0.07 1.25
CA LEU A 52 15.51 1.09 0.37
C LEU A 52 14.02 1.36 0.12
N PHE A 53 13.30 0.35 -0.31
CA PHE A 53 11.90 0.50 -0.66
C PHE A 53 10.96 0.52 0.54
N SER A 54 11.34 -0.05 1.71
CA SER A 54 10.58 0.14 2.95
C SER A 54 10.62 1.61 3.39
N ALA A 55 11.79 2.23 3.35
CA ALA A 55 11.91 3.65 3.69
C ALA A 55 11.11 4.53 2.72
N ALA A 56 11.23 4.29 1.41
CA ALA A 56 10.50 5.01 0.38
C ALA A 56 8.98 4.84 0.50
N ALA A 57 8.52 3.60 0.66
CA ALA A 57 7.09 3.29 0.79
C ALA A 57 6.49 3.87 2.07
N ALA A 58 7.22 3.87 3.20
CA ALA A 58 6.78 4.46 4.45
C ALA A 58 6.58 5.98 4.32
N TYR A 59 7.55 6.68 3.74
CA TYR A 59 7.44 8.12 3.51
C TYR A 59 6.27 8.47 2.60
N LEU A 60 6.19 7.83 1.42
CA LEU A 60 5.15 8.12 0.44
C LEU A 60 3.75 7.73 0.97
N GLY A 61 3.64 6.58 1.62
CA GLY A 61 2.38 6.10 2.17
C GLY A 61 1.84 6.98 3.30
N LEU A 62 2.72 7.50 4.16
CA LEU A 62 2.35 8.48 5.18
C LEU A 62 1.99 9.84 4.59
N ARG A 63 2.57 10.20 3.45
CA ARG A 63 2.28 11.46 2.78
C ARG A 63 0.97 11.41 1.98
N VAL A 64 0.74 10.35 1.21
CA VAL A 64 -0.35 10.25 0.22
C VAL A 64 -1.49 9.34 0.69
N GLY A 65 -1.24 8.49 1.70
CA GLY A 65 -2.21 7.50 2.15
C GLY A 65 -2.34 6.28 1.22
N GLN A 66 -1.41 6.13 0.28
CA GLN A 66 -1.33 5.00 -0.64
C GLN A 66 0.06 4.39 -0.58
N VAL A 67 0.15 3.08 -0.46
CA VAL A 67 1.40 2.35 -0.56
C VAL A 67 1.48 1.69 -1.93
N PHE A 68 2.61 1.86 -2.60
CA PHE A 68 2.86 1.19 -3.85
C PHE A 68 3.57 -0.15 -3.62
N GLU A 69 3.21 -1.12 -4.41
CA GLU A 69 3.94 -2.40 -4.46
C GLU A 69 5.23 -2.20 -5.26
N ALA A 70 6.35 -2.52 -4.65
CA ALA A 70 7.67 -2.26 -5.25
C ALA A 70 8.18 -3.42 -6.11
N ALA A 71 7.36 -4.43 -6.41
CA ALA A 71 7.76 -5.65 -7.11
C ALA A 71 8.39 -5.37 -8.47
N ILE A 72 7.77 -4.50 -9.29
CA ILE A 72 8.27 -4.15 -10.63
C ILE A 72 9.60 -3.40 -10.56
N PRO A 73 9.75 -2.27 -9.83
CA PRO A 73 11.03 -1.57 -9.76
C PRO A 73 12.14 -2.43 -9.17
N ILE A 74 11.86 -3.27 -8.18
CA ILE A 74 12.85 -4.19 -7.62
C ILE A 74 13.29 -5.23 -8.66
N ALA A 75 12.34 -5.80 -9.43
CA ALA A 75 12.65 -6.74 -10.49
C ALA A 75 13.58 -6.11 -11.56
N ILE A 76 13.33 -4.85 -11.93
CA ILE A 76 14.16 -4.11 -12.91
C ILE A 76 15.57 -3.89 -12.36
N ILE A 77 15.69 -3.47 -11.09
CA ILE A 77 16.99 -3.28 -10.45
C ILE A 77 17.72 -4.62 -10.33
N ALA A 78 17.03 -5.70 -9.92
CA ALA A 78 17.61 -7.04 -9.81
C ALA A 78 18.23 -7.49 -11.15
N VAL A 79 17.47 -7.32 -12.24
CA VAL A 79 17.96 -7.60 -13.59
C VAL A 79 19.13 -6.70 -13.96
N GLY A 80 19.03 -5.39 -13.72
CA GLY A 80 20.06 -4.41 -14.04
C GLY A 80 21.40 -4.72 -13.35
N VAL A 81 21.37 -4.98 -12.03
CA VAL A 81 22.59 -5.29 -11.27
C VAL A 81 23.17 -6.66 -11.65
N SER A 82 22.35 -7.66 -11.93
CA SER A 82 22.80 -8.97 -12.38
C SER A 82 23.44 -8.90 -13.75
N THR A 83 22.88 -8.12 -14.68
CA THR A 83 23.44 -7.87 -16.00
C THR A 83 24.76 -7.09 -15.92
N ALA A 84 24.82 -6.03 -15.11
CA ALA A 84 26.04 -5.24 -14.88
C ALA A 84 27.17 -6.09 -14.29
N ALA A 85 26.83 -7.01 -13.39
CA ALA A 85 27.76 -7.97 -12.80
C ALA A 85 28.06 -9.19 -13.73
N LYS A 86 27.52 -9.22 -14.95
CA LYS A 86 27.69 -10.31 -15.93
C LYS A 86 27.36 -11.70 -15.36
N ARG A 87 26.30 -11.78 -14.54
CA ARG A 87 25.91 -13.05 -13.94
C ARG A 87 25.17 -13.92 -14.95
N HIS A 88 25.60 -15.16 -15.07
CA HIS A 88 24.95 -16.16 -15.93
C HIS A 88 23.82 -16.87 -15.16
N ASN A 89 22.72 -17.20 -15.84
CA ASN A 89 21.57 -17.91 -15.28
C ASN A 89 20.95 -17.20 -14.05
N ALA A 90 20.94 -15.88 -14.03
CA ALA A 90 20.53 -15.07 -12.89
C ALA A 90 19.00 -15.00 -12.67
N LEU A 91 18.18 -15.61 -13.52
CA LEU A 91 16.72 -15.51 -13.45
C LEU A 91 16.19 -15.96 -12.07
N GLY A 92 16.65 -17.10 -11.56
CA GLY A 92 16.27 -17.59 -10.24
C GLY A 92 16.72 -16.67 -9.11
N GLU A 93 17.94 -16.11 -9.19
CA GLU A 93 18.48 -15.14 -8.24
C GLU A 93 17.64 -13.86 -8.26
N ASN A 94 17.28 -13.35 -9.44
CA ASN A 94 16.48 -12.14 -9.60
C ASN A 94 15.06 -12.31 -9.02
N VAL A 95 14.44 -13.48 -9.13
CA VAL A 95 13.17 -13.78 -8.46
C VAL A 95 13.31 -13.74 -6.95
N ILE A 96 14.39 -14.27 -6.38
CA ILE A 96 14.64 -14.22 -4.93
C ILE A 96 14.89 -12.77 -4.47
N ILE A 97 15.67 -11.98 -5.21
CA ILE A 97 15.88 -10.55 -4.91
C ILE A 97 14.53 -9.83 -4.89
N GLN A 98 13.70 -10.05 -5.91
CA GLN A 98 12.38 -9.45 -6.01
C GLN A 98 11.48 -9.89 -4.86
N SER A 99 11.43 -11.18 -4.54
CA SER A 99 10.55 -11.71 -3.49
C SER A 99 10.95 -11.24 -2.08
N ILE A 100 12.24 -11.17 -1.75
CA ILE A 100 12.71 -10.58 -0.49
C ILE A 100 12.39 -9.08 -0.46
N GLY A 101 12.71 -8.36 -1.54
CA GLY A 101 12.51 -6.93 -1.66
C GLY A 101 11.05 -6.50 -1.59
N ALA A 102 10.13 -7.29 -2.15
CA ALA A 102 8.69 -7.02 -2.13
C ALA A 102 8.07 -7.04 -0.72
N CYS A 103 8.79 -7.54 0.31
CA CYS A 103 8.37 -7.35 1.70
C CYS A 103 8.25 -5.88 2.09
N SER A 104 8.97 -4.99 1.41
CA SER A 104 8.97 -3.55 1.68
C SER A 104 7.57 -2.94 1.64
N GLY A 105 6.87 -3.00 0.52
CA GLY A 105 5.52 -2.45 0.38
C GLY A 105 4.51 -3.15 1.28
N ALA A 106 4.61 -4.47 1.39
CA ALA A 106 3.69 -5.30 2.16
C ALA A 106 3.69 -5.00 3.67
N VAL A 107 4.87 -5.00 4.30
CA VAL A 107 5.00 -4.72 5.75
C VAL A 107 4.69 -3.26 6.04
N VAL A 108 5.18 -2.36 5.18
CA VAL A 108 4.93 -0.93 5.34
C VAL A 108 3.44 -0.61 5.29
N ALA A 109 2.68 -1.14 4.34
CA ALA A 109 1.23 -0.91 4.26
C ALA A 109 0.51 -1.35 5.55
N GLY A 110 0.92 -2.49 6.13
CA GLY A 110 0.40 -2.95 7.40
C GLY A 110 0.68 -2.00 8.57
N ALA A 111 1.92 -1.54 8.67
CA ALA A 111 2.38 -0.73 9.79
C ALA A 111 1.84 0.71 9.75
N ILE A 112 2.00 1.40 8.61
CA ILE A 112 1.72 2.85 8.53
C ILE A 112 0.25 3.21 8.46
N PHE A 113 -0.64 2.25 8.21
CA PHE A 113 -2.08 2.52 8.18
C PHE A 113 -2.69 2.55 9.58
N THR A 114 -2.05 1.91 10.55
CA THR A 114 -2.57 1.80 11.93
C THR A 114 -1.71 2.50 12.96
N LEU A 115 -0.44 2.15 13.04
CA LEU A 115 0.43 2.52 14.16
C LEU A 115 0.67 4.03 14.31
N PRO A 116 0.79 4.84 13.25
CA PRO A 116 0.92 6.30 13.40
C PRO A 116 -0.30 6.95 14.06
N ALA A 117 -1.46 6.29 14.09
CA ALA A 117 -2.65 6.78 14.81
C ALA A 117 -2.38 6.92 16.33
N ILE A 118 -1.47 6.11 16.89
CA ILE A 118 -1.06 6.22 18.30
C ILE A 118 -0.40 7.58 18.55
N TYR A 119 0.50 8.00 17.67
CA TYR A 119 1.20 9.29 17.78
C TYR A 119 0.27 10.48 17.48
N ILE A 120 -0.71 10.32 16.57
CA ILE A 120 -1.73 11.34 16.30
C ILE A 120 -2.61 11.55 17.54
N LEU A 121 -3.03 10.47 18.19
CA LEU A 121 -3.84 10.53 19.40
C LEU A 121 -3.06 11.00 20.63
N GLN A 122 -1.74 10.90 20.63
CA GLN A 122 -0.87 11.38 21.71
C GLN A 122 -1.01 12.89 21.93
N ASP A 123 -1.31 13.65 20.89
CA ASP A 123 -1.57 15.09 21.01
C ASP A 123 -2.76 15.39 21.91
N LYS A 124 -3.82 14.57 21.83
CA LYS A 124 -5.02 14.66 22.69
C LYS A 124 -4.86 13.91 24.01
N TYR A 125 -4.10 12.80 24.01
CA TYR A 125 -3.90 11.92 25.16
C TYR A 125 -2.40 11.71 25.39
N PRO A 126 -1.73 12.57 26.17
CA PRO A 126 -0.27 12.55 26.34
C PRO A 126 0.31 11.24 26.91
N ASP A 127 -0.52 10.44 27.58
CA ASP A 127 -0.13 9.12 28.12
C ASP A 127 -0.06 8.02 27.05
N MET A 128 -0.50 8.31 25.82
CA MET A 128 -0.41 7.39 24.72
C MET A 128 1.00 7.45 24.10
N GLY A 129 1.46 6.31 23.62
CA GLY A 129 2.72 6.22 22.90
C GLY A 129 2.97 4.78 22.48
N ALA A 130 3.84 4.59 21.50
CA ALA A 130 4.36 3.28 21.12
C ALA A 130 5.89 3.35 21.01
N SER A 131 6.54 2.39 21.62
CA SER A 131 8.00 2.23 21.50
C SER A 131 8.36 1.62 20.14
N PHE A 132 9.63 1.78 19.73
CA PHE A 132 10.16 1.08 18.55
C PHE A 132 9.90 -0.43 18.61
N ILE A 133 10.03 -1.03 19.79
CA ILE A 133 9.86 -2.48 19.98
C ILE A 133 8.40 -2.88 19.71
N GLU A 134 7.42 -2.11 20.16
CA GLU A 134 6.01 -2.39 19.91
C GLU A 134 5.65 -2.30 18.44
N VAL A 135 6.14 -1.27 17.76
CA VAL A 135 5.95 -1.09 16.31
C VAL A 135 6.63 -2.23 15.53
N PHE A 136 7.88 -2.53 15.89
CA PHE A 136 8.65 -3.59 15.26
C PHE A 136 8.01 -4.97 15.45
N LEU A 137 7.64 -5.33 16.70
CA LEU A 137 7.02 -6.62 16.99
C LEU A 137 5.63 -6.77 16.36
N SER A 138 4.82 -5.70 16.38
CA SER A 138 3.52 -5.70 15.70
C SER A 138 3.67 -6.04 14.21
N SER A 139 4.58 -5.36 13.53
CA SER A 139 4.84 -5.56 12.10
C SER A 139 5.49 -6.92 11.82
N LEU A 140 6.46 -7.34 12.62
CA LEU A 140 7.16 -8.62 12.46
C LEU A 140 6.23 -9.81 12.66
N LEU A 141 5.50 -9.83 13.78
CA LEU A 141 4.61 -10.94 14.12
C LEU A 141 3.44 -11.04 13.14
N GLY A 142 2.86 -9.89 12.76
CA GLY A 142 1.86 -9.83 11.71
C GLY A 142 2.38 -10.39 10.39
N GLY A 143 3.56 -9.96 9.95
CA GLY A 143 4.17 -10.45 8.72
C GLY A 143 4.45 -11.94 8.72
N ILE A 144 4.96 -12.50 9.83
CA ILE A 144 5.19 -13.93 9.99
C ILE A 144 3.86 -14.71 9.91
N LEU A 145 2.81 -14.24 10.61
CA LEU A 145 1.48 -14.86 10.54
C LEU A 145 0.92 -14.82 9.11
N GLY A 146 1.12 -13.70 8.38
CA GLY A 146 0.68 -13.56 6.99
C GLY A 146 1.30 -14.61 6.07
N ILE A 147 2.61 -14.89 6.20
CA ILE A 147 3.27 -15.98 5.45
C ILE A 147 2.69 -17.34 5.84
N LEU A 148 2.68 -17.64 7.14
CA LEU A 148 2.30 -18.96 7.63
C LEU A 148 0.83 -19.30 7.32
N PHE A 149 -0.07 -18.31 7.39
CA PHE A 149 -1.48 -18.51 7.07
C PHE A 149 -1.74 -18.59 5.55
N LEU A 150 -0.87 -18.01 4.72
CA LEU A 150 -1.03 -18.06 3.27
C LEU A 150 -0.54 -19.36 2.63
N ILE A 151 0.58 -19.92 3.08
CA ILE A 151 1.22 -21.07 2.42
C ILE A 151 0.24 -22.24 2.18
N PRO A 152 -0.68 -22.61 3.10
CA PRO A 152 -1.66 -23.66 2.85
C PRO A 152 -2.58 -23.40 1.64
N PHE A 153 -2.77 -22.15 1.25
CA PHE A 153 -3.62 -21.75 0.12
C PHE A 153 -2.86 -21.53 -1.18
N ARG A 154 -1.51 -21.59 -1.15
CA ARG A 154 -0.66 -21.33 -2.34
C ARG A 154 -1.07 -22.18 -3.53
N LYS A 155 -1.19 -23.48 -3.34
CA LYS A 155 -1.51 -24.40 -4.44
C LYS A 155 -2.82 -24.05 -5.11
N TYR A 156 -3.85 -23.73 -4.33
CA TYR A 156 -5.14 -23.31 -4.84
C TYR A 156 -5.05 -22.07 -5.74
N PHE A 157 -4.51 -20.95 -5.20
CA PHE A 157 -4.47 -19.70 -5.94
C PHE A 157 -3.50 -19.71 -7.11
N VAL A 158 -2.34 -20.35 -6.94
CA VAL A 158 -1.23 -20.26 -7.88
C VAL A 158 -1.30 -21.31 -8.97
N SER A 159 -1.59 -22.57 -8.61
CA SER A 159 -1.55 -23.72 -9.52
C SER A 159 -2.93 -24.17 -9.96
N ASP A 160 -3.85 -24.47 -9.04
CA ASP A 160 -5.15 -25.07 -9.38
C ASP A 160 -6.08 -24.08 -10.12
N MET A 161 -5.90 -22.77 -9.85
CA MET A 161 -6.61 -21.68 -10.54
C MET A 161 -5.76 -21.04 -11.65
N HIS A 162 -4.87 -21.81 -12.29
CA HIS A 162 -4.07 -21.35 -13.41
C HIS A 162 -4.94 -20.79 -14.55
N GLY A 163 -4.61 -19.59 -15.01
CA GLY A 163 -5.33 -18.89 -16.08
C GLY A 163 -6.68 -18.27 -15.69
N LYS A 164 -7.28 -18.67 -14.55
CA LYS A 164 -8.54 -18.11 -14.06
C LYS A 164 -8.39 -16.76 -13.37
N TYR A 165 -7.25 -16.53 -12.73
CA TYR A 165 -6.93 -15.28 -12.09
C TYR A 165 -5.86 -14.52 -12.90
N PRO A 166 -6.10 -13.24 -13.23
CA PRO A 166 -5.19 -12.46 -14.08
C PRO A 166 -3.86 -12.11 -13.43
N PHE A 167 -3.78 -11.99 -12.12
CA PHE A 167 -2.58 -11.57 -11.37
C PHE A 167 -1.83 -10.41 -12.05
N PRO A 168 -2.44 -9.21 -12.19
CA PRO A 168 -1.90 -8.15 -13.07
C PRO A 168 -0.47 -7.75 -12.72
N GLU A 169 -0.16 -7.59 -11.45
CA GLU A 169 1.17 -7.21 -10.98
C GLU A 169 2.20 -8.32 -11.18
N ALA A 170 1.84 -9.58 -10.85
CA ALA A 170 2.71 -10.72 -11.09
C ALA A 170 3.00 -10.90 -12.59
N THR A 171 2.01 -10.67 -13.45
CA THR A 171 2.17 -10.71 -14.90
C THR A 171 3.19 -9.69 -15.37
N ALA A 172 3.05 -8.43 -14.95
CA ALA A 172 3.97 -7.35 -15.33
C ALA A 172 5.39 -7.63 -14.80
N THR A 173 5.52 -8.01 -13.53
CA THR A 173 6.82 -8.34 -12.92
C THR A 173 7.49 -9.53 -13.59
N THR A 174 6.73 -10.56 -13.93
CA THR A 174 7.25 -11.75 -14.65
C THR A 174 7.77 -11.37 -16.03
N GLN A 175 7.05 -10.53 -16.77
CA GLN A 175 7.49 -10.03 -18.08
C GLN A 175 8.79 -9.24 -17.98
N VAL A 176 8.94 -8.41 -16.96
CA VAL A 176 10.19 -7.67 -16.68
C VAL A 176 11.36 -8.64 -16.43
N LEU A 177 11.18 -9.63 -15.57
CA LEU A 177 12.22 -10.60 -15.23
C LEU A 177 12.66 -11.43 -16.45
N VAL A 178 11.72 -11.83 -17.30
CA VAL A 178 11.99 -12.59 -18.53
C VAL A 178 12.65 -11.72 -19.59
N SER A 179 12.14 -10.52 -19.83
CA SER A 179 12.72 -9.60 -20.83
C SER A 179 14.11 -9.11 -20.42
N GLY A 180 14.30 -8.93 -19.12
CA GLY A 180 15.59 -8.53 -18.58
C GLY A 180 16.70 -9.57 -18.71
N ALA A 181 16.35 -10.84 -18.81
CA ALA A 181 17.32 -11.89 -19.15
C ALA A 181 17.92 -11.73 -20.56
N LYS A 182 17.31 -10.89 -21.41
CA LYS A 182 17.78 -10.55 -22.77
C LYS A 182 18.75 -9.35 -22.84
N GLY A 183 18.96 -8.64 -21.74
CA GLY A 183 19.87 -7.49 -21.65
C GLY A 183 19.26 -6.29 -20.92
N GLY A 184 19.93 -5.79 -19.90
CA GLY A 184 19.47 -4.81 -18.92
C GLY A 184 19.22 -3.36 -19.41
N GLU A 185 18.96 -3.12 -20.69
CA GLU A 185 18.68 -1.77 -21.23
C GLU A 185 17.43 -1.11 -20.61
N GLN A 186 16.50 -1.91 -20.11
CA GLN A 186 15.27 -1.42 -19.45
C GLN A 186 15.55 -0.73 -18.11
N ALA A 187 16.68 -0.95 -17.46
CA ALA A 187 17.04 -0.28 -16.21
C ALA A 187 17.38 1.21 -16.41
N LYS A 188 17.87 1.62 -17.58
CA LYS A 188 18.27 3.01 -17.87
C LYS A 188 17.11 4.01 -17.73
N PRO A 189 15.91 3.79 -18.34
CA PRO A 189 14.77 4.69 -18.19
C PRO A 189 14.32 4.83 -16.74
N LEU A 190 14.31 3.73 -15.99
CA LEU A 190 13.95 3.74 -14.56
C LEU A 190 14.93 4.58 -13.74
N LEU A 191 16.25 4.34 -13.89
CA LEU A 191 17.28 5.05 -13.12
C LEU A 191 17.32 6.53 -13.46
N LEU A 192 17.22 6.88 -14.76
CA LEU A 192 17.19 8.28 -15.20
C LEU A 192 15.94 8.99 -14.69
N ALA A 193 14.79 8.35 -14.78
CA ALA A 193 13.54 8.89 -14.23
C ALA A 193 13.60 9.01 -12.69
N GLY A 194 14.23 8.03 -12.02
CA GLY A 194 14.46 8.08 -10.58
C GLY A 194 15.33 9.27 -10.17
N LEU A 195 16.36 9.55 -10.95
CA LEU A 195 17.20 10.73 -10.72
C LEU A 195 16.44 12.04 -10.96
N VAL A 196 15.71 12.16 -12.06
CA VAL A 196 14.95 13.36 -12.41
C VAL A 196 13.82 13.60 -11.39
N GLY A 197 12.99 12.60 -11.13
CA GLY A 197 11.89 12.71 -10.16
C GLY A 197 12.39 12.90 -8.73
N GLY A 198 13.48 12.21 -8.37
CA GLY A 198 14.12 12.35 -7.08
C GLY A 198 14.69 13.74 -6.85
N LEU A 199 15.45 14.29 -7.80
CA LEU A 199 15.99 15.66 -7.70
C LEU A 199 14.85 16.69 -7.64
N TYR A 200 13.80 16.51 -8.44
CA TYR A 200 12.63 17.37 -8.44
C TYR A 200 11.98 17.42 -7.04
N ASP A 201 11.63 16.27 -6.47
CA ASP A 201 10.99 16.19 -5.16
C ASP A 201 11.95 16.61 -4.03
N PHE A 202 13.27 16.37 -4.17
CA PHE A 202 14.28 16.83 -3.23
C PHE A 202 14.36 18.36 -3.16
N ILE A 203 14.35 19.03 -4.31
CA ILE A 203 14.37 20.49 -4.39
C ILE A 203 13.13 21.05 -3.68
N VAL A 204 11.94 20.53 -3.96
CA VAL A 204 10.71 20.97 -3.29
C VAL A 204 10.80 20.75 -1.78
N ALA A 205 11.11 19.53 -1.35
CA ALA A 205 11.06 19.15 0.05
C ALA A 205 12.18 19.78 0.89
N THR A 206 13.38 20.01 0.33
CA THR A 206 14.57 20.42 1.08
C THR A 206 14.83 21.91 0.98
N THR A 207 14.70 22.49 -0.21
CA THR A 207 15.05 23.91 -0.46
C THR A 207 13.83 24.82 -0.58
N GLY A 208 12.65 24.25 -0.96
CA GLY A 208 11.43 25.03 -1.17
C GLY A 208 11.56 26.10 -2.25
N TRP A 209 12.27 25.81 -3.37
CA TRP A 209 12.36 26.74 -4.50
C TRP A 209 11.01 27.05 -5.12
N TRP A 210 10.05 26.15 -4.99
CA TRP A 210 8.63 26.39 -5.29
C TRP A 210 7.77 25.65 -4.28
N ASN A 211 6.49 26.00 -4.21
CA ASN A 211 5.55 25.38 -3.28
C ASN A 211 5.27 23.92 -3.69
N GLU A 212 4.99 23.08 -2.72
CA GLU A 212 4.59 21.70 -2.95
C GLU A 212 3.20 21.58 -3.59
N ASN A 213 2.31 22.52 -3.28
CA ASN A 213 0.94 22.56 -3.75
C ASN A 213 0.68 23.84 -4.55
N PHE A 214 -0.13 23.70 -5.58
CA PHE A 214 -0.76 24.83 -6.25
C PHE A 214 -2.22 24.93 -5.81
N THR A 215 -2.70 26.14 -5.53
CA THR A 215 -4.09 26.38 -5.16
C THR A 215 -4.74 27.42 -6.07
N SER A 216 -6.06 27.27 -6.31
CA SER A 216 -6.81 28.27 -7.07
C SER A 216 -6.89 29.65 -6.39
N ARG A 217 -6.57 29.73 -5.09
CA ARG A 217 -6.54 31.00 -4.32
C ARG A 217 -5.51 32.01 -4.83
N VAL A 218 -4.45 31.54 -5.49
CA VAL A 218 -3.44 32.41 -6.13
C VAL A 218 -4.03 33.32 -7.20
N ILE A 219 -5.16 32.91 -7.78
CA ILE A 219 -5.89 33.69 -8.76
C ILE A 219 -6.99 34.48 -8.04
N GLY A 220 -7.05 35.80 -8.18
CA GLY A 220 -7.95 36.66 -7.37
C GLY A 220 -9.43 36.27 -7.39
N TRP A 221 -9.96 35.76 -8.51
CA TRP A 221 -11.33 35.22 -8.55
C TRP A 221 -11.45 33.85 -7.84
N GLY A 222 -10.36 33.08 -7.75
CA GLY A 222 -10.33 31.79 -7.04
C GLY A 222 -10.41 31.95 -5.53
N GLU A 223 -9.81 33.00 -4.96
CA GLU A 223 -9.97 33.36 -3.56
C GLU A 223 -11.42 33.74 -3.24
N LEU A 224 -12.04 34.55 -4.10
CA LEU A 224 -13.45 34.92 -3.98
C LEU A 224 -14.38 33.70 -3.99
N LEU A 225 -14.11 32.71 -4.84
CA LEU A 225 -14.87 31.46 -4.89
C LEU A 225 -14.66 30.61 -3.63
N ALA A 226 -13.44 30.54 -3.11
CA ALA A 226 -13.14 29.80 -1.89
C ALA A 226 -13.85 30.42 -0.67
N ASP A 227 -13.89 31.73 -0.55
CA ASP A 227 -14.50 32.42 0.59
C ASP A 227 -16.03 32.43 0.52
N LYS A 228 -16.60 32.79 -0.64
CA LYS A 228 -18.07 32.94 -0.78
C LYS A 228 -18.78 31.64 -1.14
N ALA A 229 -18.25 30.87 -2.08
CA ALA A 229 -18.88 29.65 -2.58
C ALA A 229 -18.28 28.37 -1.95
N LYS A 230 -17.26 28.50 -1.11
CA LYS A 230 -16.52 27.38 -0.51
C LYS A 230 -15.93 26.41 -1.54
N LEU A 231 -15.65 26.90 -2.75
CA LEU A 231 -15.06 26.14 -3.84
C LEU A 231 -13.56 26.43 -3.93
N VAL A 232 -12.76 25.39 -3.78
CA VAL A 232 -11.30 25.46 -3.90
C VAL A 232 -10.80 24.33 -4.77
N PHE A 233 -9.79 24.61 -5.61
CA PHE A 233 -9.03 23.62 -6.35
C PHE A 233 -7.59 23.61 -5.82
N LYS A 234 -7.05 22.41 -5.58
CA LYS A 234 -5.68 22.21 -5.13
C LYS A 234 -5.07 21.01 -5.85
N VAL A 235 -3.77 21.10 -6.12
CA VAL A 235 -3.01 20.00 -6.72
C VAL A 235 -1.60 19.95 -6.13
N ASN A 236 -1.18 18.80 -5.64
CA ASN A 236 0.20 18.53 -5.26
C ASN A 236 1.04 18.33 -6.52
N THR A 237 2.18 18.97 -6.58
CA THR A 237 3.05 18.99 -7.76
C THR A 237 4.17 17.96 -7.71
N GLY A 238 4.14 16.99 -6.77
CA GLY A 238 5.18 15.99 -6.56
C GLY A 238 5.31 14.98 -7.71
N ALA A 239 6.55 14.66 -8.06
CA ALA A 239 6.87 13.67 -9.09
C ALA A 239 6.42 12.26 -8.70
N ALA A 240 6.61 11.88 -7.44
CA ALA A 240 6.20 10.57 -6.94
C ALA A 240 4.69 10.35 -7.04
N VAL A 241 3.88 11.37 -6.75
CA VAL A 241 2.41 11.28 -6.81
C VAL A 241 1.93 11.21 -8.27
N LEU A 242 2.56 11.95 -9.17
CA LEU A 242 2.30 11.86 -10.61
C LEU A 242 2.58 10.43 -11.14
N GLY A 243 3.72 9.86 -10.74
CA GLY A 243 4.10 8.49 -11.08
C GLY A 243 3.09 7.46 -10.55
N LEU A 244 2.64 7.63 -9.31
CA LEU A 244 1.62 6.75 -8.70
C LEU A 244 0.31 6.80 -9.51
N GLY A 245 -0.14 7.99 -9.91
CA GLY A 245 -1.32 8.17 -10.75
C GLY A 245 -1.20 7.46 -12.10
N TYR A 246 -0.01 7.49 -12.71
CA TYR A 246 0.25 6.77 -13.96
C TYR A 246 0.09 5.25 -13.79
N ILE A 247 0.64 4.67 -12.71
CA ILE A 247 0.56 3.22 -12.43
C ILE A 247 -0.87 2.78 -12.12
N ILE A 248 -1.59 3.55 -11.31
CA ILE A 248 -3.00 3.27 -10.97
C ILE A 248 -3.89 3.28 -12.21
N GLY A 249 -3.55 4.09 -13.21
CA GLY A 249 -4.27 4.20 -14.46
C GLY A 249 -5.51 5.10 -14.39
N PHE A 250 -5.95 5.56 -15.58
CA PHE A 250 -6.95 6.63 -15.70
C PHE A 250 -8.30 6.29 -15.07
N LYS A 251 -8.82 5.08 -15.29
CA LYS A 251 -10.16 4.69 -14.82
C LYS A 251 -10.26 4.70 -13.29
N TYR A 252 -9.28 4.13 -12.61
CA TYR A 252 -9.28 4.04 -11.15
C TYR A 252 -8.99 5.42 -10.53
N ALA A 253 -8.02 6.16 -11.07
CA ALA A 253 -7.69 7.51 -10.65
C ALA A 253 -8.89 8.47 -10.80
N LEU A 254 -9.67 8.32 -11.88
CA LEU A 254 -10.90 9.10 -12.09
C LEU A 254 -11.94 8.81 -11.00
N ILE A 255 -12.14 7.55 -10.62
CA ILE A 255 -13.10 7.17 -9.57
C ILE A 255 -12.70 7.77 -8.22
N VAL A 256 -11.41 7.68 -7.87
CA VAL A 256 -10.89 8.32 -6.65
C VAL A 256 -11.10 9.83 -6.69
N CYS A 257 -10.76 10.48 -7.80
CA CYS A 257 -10.89 11.92 -7.93
C CYS A 257 -12.35 12.40 -7.94
N LEU A 258 -13.26 11.63 -8.51
CA LEU A 258 -14.70 11.90 -8.43
C LEU A 258 -15.21 11.89 -6.98
N GLY A 259 -14.72 10.98 -6.14
CA GLY A 259 -15.00 11.00 -4.71
C GLY A 259 -14.58 12.32 -4.05
N SER A 260 -13.38 12.82 -4.37
CA SER A 260 -12.91 14.13 -3.92
C SER A 260 -13.80 15.27 -4.41
N PHE A 261 -14.14 15.30 -5.70
CA PHE A 261 -14.96 16.38 -6.25
C PHE A 261 -16.35 16.42 -5.63
N VAL A 262 -16.95 15.25 -5.34
CA VAL A 262 -18.24 15.19 -4.64
C VAL A 262 -18.14 15.80 -3.25
N VAL A 263 -17.10 15.52 -2.49
CA VAL A 263 -16.97 16.10 -1.14
C VAL A 263 -16.60 17.58 -1.23
N TRP A 264 -15.56 17.95 -1.98
CA TRP A 264 -15.02 19.30 -1.99
C TRP A 264 -15.89 20.32 -2.76
N TRP A 265 -16.58 19.89 -3.81
CA TRP A 265 -17.34 20.82 -4.67
C TRP A 265 -18.85 20.69 -4.57
N LEU A 266 -19.35 19.65 -3.88
CA LEU A 266 -20.78 19.50 -3.62
C LEU A 266 -21.08 19.53 -2.12
N ILE A 267 -20.48 18.62 -1.33
CA ILE A 267 -20.83 18.46 0.08
C ILE A 267 -20.36 19.65 0.92
N VAL A 268 -19.09 20.09 0.77
CA VAL A 268 -18.53 21.22 1.53
C VAL A 268 -19.31 22.51 1.28
N PRO A 269 -19.59 22.96 0.03
CA PRO A 269 -20.46 24.10 -0.21
C PRO A 269 -21.88 23.93 0.32
N LEU A 270 -22.45 22.74 0.15
CA LEU A 270 -23.81 22.45 0.60
C LEU A 270 -23.94 22.56 2.12
N MET A 271 -22.97 22.03 2.87
CA MET A 271 -22.91 22.16 4.32
C MET A 271 -22.81 23.62 4.76
N ALA A 272 -21.97 24.41 4.10
CA ALA A 272 -21.83 25.84 4.40
C ALA A 272 -23.11 26.63 4.17
N VAL A 273 -23.95 26.23 3.20
CA VAL A 273 -25.24 26.88 2.92
C VAL A 273 -26.33 26.42 3.89
N ILE A 274 -26.46 25.09 4.10
CA ILE A 274 -27.52 24.53 4.94
C ILE A 274 -27.32 24.91 6.41
N PHE A 275 -26.11 24.83 6.92
CA PHE A 275 -25.74 25.04 8.32
C PHE A 275 -25.01 26.36 8.52
N SER A 276 -25.30 27.38 7.71
CA SER A 276 -24.52 28.63 7.66
C SER A 276 -24.36 29.32 9.01
N GLY A 277 -25.40 29.32 9.85
CA GLY A 277 -25.40 29.94 11.19
C GLY A 277 -25.19 28.93 12.35
N ASP A 278 -25.05 27.64 12.03
CA ASP A 278 -25.01 26.61 13.07
C ASP A 278 -23.57 26.29 13.47
N VAL A 279 -23.37 26.05 14.76
CA VAL A 279 -22.13 25.48 15.33
C VAL A 279 -22.38 24.00 15.58
N LEU A 280 -21.83 23.13 14.73
CA LEU A 280 -21.98 21.68 14.83
C LEU A 280 -20.80 21.10 15.61
N ASN A 281 -20.91 21.00 16.93
CA ASN A 281 -19.79 20.61 17.79
C ASN A 281 -20.06 19.36 18.65
N GLN A 282 -21.11 18.57 18.32
CA GLN A 282 -21.53 17.41 19.14
C GLN A 282 -20.40 16.40 19.40
N TRP A 283 -19.49 16.21 18.48
CA TRP A 283 -18.35 15.29 18.60
C TRP A 283 -16.99 16.00 18.78
N ASN A 284 -16.94 17.31 18.65
CA ASN A 284 -15.73 18.12 18.88
C ASN A 284 -16.09 19.46 19.54
N PRO A 285 -16.07 19.52 20.88
CA PRO A 285 -16.44 20.72 21.64
C PRO A 285 -15.54 21.94 21.36
N GLU A 286 -14.36 21.74 20.77
CA GLU A 286 -13.43 22.83 20.42
C GLU A 286 -13.93 23.66 19.22
N ILE A 287 -14.88 23.13 18.46
CA ILE A 287 -15.50 23.84 17.35
C ILE A 287 -16.47 24.88 17.91
N THR A 288 -16.10 26.16 17.79
CA THR A 288 -16.90 27.30 18.23
C THR A 288 -17.38 28.18 17.08
N THR A 289 -16.89 27.95 15.85
CA THR A 289 -17.19 28.74 14.66
C THR A 289 -18.37 28.14 13.91
N ALA A 290 -19.28 28.97 13.42
CA ALA A 290 -20.38 28.55 12.57
C ALA A 290 -19.85 27.97 11.24
N VAL A 291 -20.53 26.95 10.70
CA VAL A 291 -20.09 26.25 9.49
C VAL A 291 -19.93 27.18 8.30
N GLY A 292 -20.82 28.19 8.16
CA GLY A 292 -20.74 29.18 7.09
C GLY A 292 -19.50 30.08 7.13
N ASP A 293 -18.95 30.30 8.33
CA ASP A 293 -17.76 31.14 8.54
C ASP A 293 -16.45 30.36 8.42
N MET A 294 -16.52 29.03 8.35
CA MET A 294 -15.34 28.16 8.21
C MET A 294 -14.75 28.23 6.80
N THR A 295 -13.45 27.98 6.69
CA THR A 295 -12.81 27.75 5.39
C THR A 295 -13.25 26.40 4.79
N PRO A 296 -13.19 26.22 3.46
CA PRO A 296 -13.49 24.93 2.83
C PRO A 296 -12.67 23.78 3.41
N GLU A 297 -11.40 24.04 3.74
CA GLU A 297 -10.48 23.09 4.33
C GLU A 297 -10.93 22.65 5.73
N THR A 298 -11.41 23.58 6.53
CA THR A 298 -11.95 23.29 7.88
C THR A 298 -13.23 22.48 7.78
N ILE A 299 -14.17 22.86 6.91
CA ILE A 299 -15.41 22.08 6.69
C ILE A 299 -15.09 20.66 6.22
N PHE A 300 -14.13 20.50 5.31
CA PHE A 300 -13.67 19.19 4.89
C PHE A 300 -13.09 18.40 6.07
N LYS A 301 -12.20 19.01 6.84
CA LYS A 301 -11.52 18.36 7.97
C LYS A 301 -12.48 17.94 9.07
N GLU A 302 -13.43 18.80 9.44
CA GLU A 302 -14.29 18.58 10.59
C GLU A 302 -15.59 17.83 10.24
N TYR A 303 -15.98 17.78 8.95
CA TYR A 303 -17.23 17.14 8.52
C TYR A 303 -17.07 16.24 7.29
N GLY A 304 -16.56 16.78 6.18
CA GLY A 304 -16.57 16.10 4.88
C GLY A 304 -15.85 14.75 4.89
N ARG A 305 -14.67 14.66 5.51
CA ARG A 305 -13.87 13.44 5.56
C ARG A 305 -14.55 12.28 6.30
N TYR A 306 -15.44 12.57 7.25
CA TYR A 306 -16.15 11.51 8.01
C TYR A 306 -17.10 10.71 7.11
N ILE A 307 -17.65 11.33 6.08
CA ILE A 307 -18.43 10.64 5.05
C ILE A 307 -17.55 9.62 4.33
N GLY A 308 -16.32 10.02 3.97
CA GLY A 308 -15.33 9.11 3.37
C GLY A 308 -15.01 7.92 4.28
N ILE A 309 -14.81 8.15 5.59
CA ILE A 309 -14.54 7.08 6.57
C ILE A 309 -15.70 6.07 6.60
N GLY A 310 -16.94 6.53 6.68
CA GLY A 310 -18.11 5.66 6.65
C GLY A 310 -18.20 4.84 5.36
N GLY A 311 -17.88 5.46 4.23
CA GLY A 311 -17.80 4.78 2.94
C GLY A 311 -16.72 3.69 2.89
N ILE A 312 -15.52 3.96 3.43
CA ILE A 312 -14.42 2.99 3.51
C ILE A 312 -14.82 1.79 4.38
N ALA A 313 -15.41 2.05 5.55
CA ALA A 313 -15.86 1.00 6.45
C ALA A 313 -16.90 0.08 5.80
N MET A 314 -17.92 0.65 5.17
CA MET A 314 -18.97 -0.12 4.49
C MET A 314 -18.42 -0.88 3.27
N ALA A 315 -17.53 -0.27 2.50
CA ALA A 315 -16.87 -0.96 1.38
C ALA A 315 -16.03 -2.16 1.85
N GLY A 316 -15.39 -2.05 3.03
CA GLY A 316 -14.69 -3.17 3.67
C GLY A 316 -15.64 -4.31 4.04
N ILE A 317 -16.78 -4.01 4.67
CA ILE A 317 -17.82 -5.00 5.02
C ILE A 317 -18.32 -5.72 3.76
N ILE A 318 -18.68 -4.97 2.73
CA ILE A 318 -19.16 -5.51 1.46
C ILE A 318 -18.11 -6.41 0.80
N GLY A 319 -16.83 -6.02 0.88
CA GLY A 319 -15.71 -6.81 0.38
C GLY A 319 -15.62 -8.19 1.04
N ILE A 320 -15.77 -8.25 2.37
CA ILE A 320 -15.76 -9.50 3.13
C ILE A 320 -16.96 -10.38 2.76
N ILE A 321 -18.17 -9.78 2.71
CA ILE A 321 -19.40 -10.52 2.36
C ILE A 321 -19.26 -11.13 0.96
N LYS A 322 -18.79 -10.38 -0.02
CA LYS A 322 -18.57 -10.88 -1.40
C LYS A 322 -17.52 -11.98 -1.46
N SER A 323 -16.52 -11.96 -0.60
CA SER A 323 -15.44 -12.95 -0.58
C SER A 323 -15.79 -14.20 0.25
N TRP A 324 -16.92 -14.24 0.96
CA TRP A 324 -17.28 -15.34 1.87
C TRP A 324 -17.28 -16.72 1.22
N GLY A 325 -17.82 -16.84 0.00
CA GLY A 325 -17.83 -18.09 -0.76
C GLY A 325 -16.41 -18.59 -1.08
N ILE A 326 -15.50 -17.68 -1.37
CA ILE A 326 -14.10 -17.97 -1.67
C ILE A 326 -13.36 -18.44 -0.41
N ILE A 327 -13.58 -17.75 0.70
CA ILE A 327 -13.03 -18.12 2.01
C ILE A 327 -13.44 -19.55 2.35
N LYS A 328 -14.74 -19.86 2.26
CA LYS A 328 -15.28 -21.19 2.53
C LYS A 328 -14.62 -22.27 1.66
N ASN A 329 -14.50 -22.04 0.36
CA ASN A 329 -13.90 -22.99 -0.58
C ASN A 329 -12.40 -23.17 -0.32
N ALA A 330 -11.66 -22.10 -0.05
CA ALA A 330 -10.24 -22.14 0.24
C ALA A 330 -9.94 -22.90 1.55
N VAL A 331 -10.72 -22.64 2.60
CA VAL A 331 -10.61 -23.36 3.88
C VAL A 331 -10.93 -24.86 3.71
N ALA A 332 -11.99 -25.20 2.95
CA ALA A 332 -12.35 -26.58 2.68
C ALA A 332 -11.25 -27.35 1.92
N LEU A 333 -10.62 -26.70 0.94
CA LEU A 333 -9.49 -27.27 0.19
C LEU A 333 -8.25 -27.46 1.06
N ALA A 334 -7.88 -26.45 1.85
CA ALA A 334 -6.77 -26.58 2.80
C ALA A 334 -6.99 -27.73 3.78
N ALA A 335 -8.20 -27.88 4.34
CA ALA A 335 -8.57 -28.97 5.23
C ALA A 335 -8.48 -30.35 4.54
N LYS A 336 -8.83 -30.43 3.24
CA LYS A 336 -8.74 -31.66 2.44
C LYS A 336 -7.28 -32.05 2.17
N GLU A 337 -6.40 -31.09 1.87
CA GLU A 337 -4.97 -31.34 1.68
C GLU A 337 -4.28 -31.78 2.97
N MET A 338 -4.67 -31.21 4.11
CA MET A 338 -4.19 -31.63 5.43
C MET A 338 -4.52 -33.10 5.73
N LYS A 339 -5.66 -33.61 5.27
CA LYS A 339 -6.09 -34.98 5.47
C LYS A 339 -5.51 -35.98 4.46
N GLY A 340 -5.19 -35.51 3.22
CA GLY A 340 -4.82 -36.38 2.09
C GLY A 340 -3.32 -36.68 1.93
N ASN A 341 -2.42 -35.96 2.57
CA ASN A 341 -1.00 -35.98 2.21
C ASN A 341 -0.10 -36.85 3.12
N LYS A 342 -0.57 -38.02 3.54
CA LYS A 342 0.27 -38.94 4.32
C LYS A 342 1.37 -39.64 3.51
N ASN A 343 1.35 -39.65 2.16
CA ASN A 343 2.25 -40.44 1.32
C ASN A 343 3.05 -39.68 0.24
N ALA A 344 3.10 -38.36 0.23
CA ALA A 344 3.82 -37.59 -0.81
C ALA A 344 5.25 -37.16 -0.42
N GLY A 345 5.98 -38.04 0.28
CA GLY A 345 7.28 -37.68 0.89
C GLY A 345 8.49 -37.64 -0.04
N SER A 346 8.44 -38.10 -1.32
CA SER A 346 9.69 -38.30 -2.04
C SER A 346 9.69 -38.04 -3.56
N ALA A 347 8.59 -37.63 -4.17
CA ALA A 347 8.50 -37.52 -5.64
C ALA A 347 8.02 -36.16 -6.20
N LEU A 348 7.81 -35.12 -5.38
CA LEU A 348 7.37 -33.82 -5.91
C LEU A 348 8.54 -33.09 -6.58
N PRO A 349 8.36 -32.55 -7.79
CA PRO A 349 9.36 -31.71 -8.43
C PRO A 349 9.66 -30.47 -7.58
N ARG A 350 10.86 -29.91 -7.71
CA ARG A 350 11.30 -28.76 -6.90
C ARG A 350 10.34 -27.58 -6.93
N THR A 351 9.67 -27.35 -8.06
CA THR A 351 8.71 -26.28 -8.31
C THR A 351 7.36 -26.45 -7.59
N GLN A 352 7.16 -27.58 -6.91
CA GLN A 352 5.96 -27.86 -6.11
C GLN A 352 6.28 -28.15 -4.63
N ARG A 353 7.53 -27.94 -4.23
CA ARG A 353 7.96 -28.17 -2.84
C ARG A 353 7.75 -26.91 -2.02
N ASP A 354 6.80 -26.98 -1.09
CA ASP A 354 6.54 -25.95 -0.07
C ASP A 354 7.26 -26.30 1.24
N ILE A 355 7.23 -25.36 2.20
CA ILE A 355 7.58 -25.66 3.59
C ILE A 355 6.59 -26.73 4.11
N SER A 356 7.12 -27.73 4.82
CA SER A 356 6.28 -28.84 5.30
C SER A 356 5.18 -28.31 6.23
N PHE A 357 3.99 -28.89 6.14
CA PHE A 357 2.84 -28.52 6.96
C PHE A 357 3.13 -28.58 8.47
N LYS A 358 3.98 -29.53 8.91
CA LYS A 358 4.42 -29.61 10.31
C LYS A 358 5.16 -28.35 10.74
N ILE A 359 6.07 -27.84 9.91
CA ILE A 359 6.83 -26.62 10.20
C ILE A 359 5.88 -25.42 10.22
N ILE A 360 4.92 -25.34 9.29
CA ILE A 360 3.92 -24.27 9.26
C ILE A 360 3.06 -24.28 10.53
N ALA A 361 2.56 -25.45 10.94
CA ALA A 361 1.74 -25.59 12.14
C ALA A 361 2.51 -25.23 13.41
N ILE A 362 3.72 -25.75 13.58
CA ILE A 362 4.58 -25.45 14.74
C ILE A 362 4.96 -23.96 14.72
N GLY A 363 5.36 -23.42 13.58
CA GLY A 363 5.71 -22.02 13.42
C GLY A 363 4.53 -21.10 13.75
N SER A 364 3.32 -21.44 13.31
CA SER A 364 2.10 -20.69 13.63
C SER A 364 1.82 -20.70 15.13
N ILE A 365 1.90 -21.85 15.78
CA ILE A 365 1.69 -21.98 17.23
C ILE A 365 2.74 -21.17 18.00
N ILE A 366 4.02 -21.27 17.64
CA ILE A 366 5.10 -20.50 18.29
C ILE A 366 4.85 -19.00 18.09
N THR A 367 4.52 -18.56 16.89
CA THR A 367 4.27 -17.15 16.60
C THR A 367 3.07 -16.63 17.39
N LEU A 368 1.99 -17.42 17.49
CA LEU A 368 0.82 -17.06 18.28
C LEU A 368 1.13 -16.98 19.78
N ILE A 369 1.97 -17.88 20.30
CA ILE A 369 2.44 -17.82 21.71
C ILE A 369 3.28 -16.56 21.94
N ILE A 370 4.19 -16.23 21.03
CA ILE A 370 5.01 -15.00 21.14
C ILE A 370 4.11 -13.77 21.06
N THR A 371 3.13 -13.76 20.16
CA THR A 371 2.15 -12.65 20.03
C THR A 371 1.30 -12.53 21.30
N PHE A 372 0.89 -13.64 21.89
CA PHE A 372 0.17 -13.64 23.16
C PHE A 372 1.01 -13.04 24.30
N ILE A 373 2.28 -13.45 24.41
CA ILE A 373 3.22 -12.89 25.42
C ILE A 373 3.42 -11.39 25.17
N PHE A 374 3.58 -10.98 23.93
CA PHE A 374 3.70 -9.57 23.54
C PHE A 374 2.45 -8.77 23.94
N PHE A 375 1.25 -9.30 23.71
CA PHE A 375 0.01 -8.65 24.14
C PHE A 375 -0.09 -8.60 25.66
N LEU A 376 0.19 -9.72 26.34
CA LEU A 376 0.07 -9.80 27.80
C LEU A 376 1.00 -8.81 28.50
N MET A 377 2.28 -8.81 28.13
CA MET A 377 3.31 -8.04 28.84
C MET A 377 3.47 -6.60 28.30
N GLY A 378 3.43 -6.43 26.99
CA GLY A 378 3.67 -5.13 26.33
C GLY A 378 2.43 -4.24 26.25
N VAL A 379 1.33 -4.81 25.80
CA VAL A 379 0.17 -4.00 25.36
C VAL A 379 -0.93 -3.92 26.42
N MET A 380 -1.21 -5.05 27.11
CA MET A 380 -2.36 -5.19 28.05
C MET A 380 -1.95 -5.20 29.51
N LYS A 381 -0.70 -4.81 29.80
CA LYS A 381 -0.18 -4.59 31.17
C LYS A 381 -0.47 -5.74 32.14
N GLY A 382 -0.35 -7.00 31.70
CA GLY A 382 -0.52 -8.20 32.51
C GLY A 382 -1.95 -8.70 32.66
N ASN A 383 -2.96 -8.12 32.01
CA ASN A 383 -4.32 -8.60 32.07
C ASN A 383 -4.52 -9.81 31.14
N LEU A 384 -4.65 -11.00 31.76
CA LEU A 384 -4.78 -12.26 31.06
C LEU A 384 -6.05 -12.35 30.20
N LEU A 385 -7.19 -11.85 30.69
CA LEU A 385 -8.46 -11.87 29.95
C LEU A 385 -8.34 -11.10 28.63
N PHE A 386 -7.82 -9.87 28.70
CA PHE A 386 -7.65 -9.02 27.52
C PHE A 386 -6.66 -9.62 26.52
N ALA A 387 -5.56 -10.23 27.02
CA ALA A 387 -4.58 -10.89 26.16
C ALA A 387 -5.16 -12.12 25.44
N VAL A 388 -5.96 -12.94 26.14
CA VAL A 388 -6.65 -14.10 25.53
C VAL A 388 -7.65 -13.67 24.49
N VAL A 389 -8.50 -12.67 24.79
CA VAL A 389 -9.46 -12.15 23.82
C VAL A 389 -8.74 -11.52 22.63
N GLY A 390 -7.67 -10.75 22.86
CA GLY A 390 -6.87 -10.12 21.81
C GLY A 390 -6.24 -11.12 20.86
N ILE A 391 -5.61 -12.21 21.37
CA ILE A 391 -4.99 -13.21 20.51
C ILE A 391 -6.01 -14.03 19.73
N LEU A 392 -7.17 -14.34 20.31
CA LEU A 392 -8.27 -15.00 19.60
C LEU A 392 -8.79 -14.15 18.45
N LEU A 393 -9.04 -12.87 18.70
CA LEU A 393 -9.46 -11.91 17.67
C LEU A 393 -8.45 -11.82 16.54
N VAL A 394 -7.17 -11.57 16.87
CA VAL A 394 -6.11 -11.46 15.87
C VAL A 394 -5.99 -12.73 15.05
N THR A 395 -6.03 -13.91 15.69
CA THR A 395 -5.91 -15.18 14.98
C THR A 395 -7.05 -15.39 13.98
N ILE A 396 -8.29 -15.19 14.42
CA ILE A 396 -9.48 -15.40 13.56
C ILE A 396 -9.49 -14.40 12.41
N ILE A 397 -9.33 -13.12 12.73
CA ILE A 397 -9.42 -12.05 11.72
C ILE A 397 -8.25 -12.15 10.74
N ALA A 398 -7.01 -12.35 11.21
CA ALA A 398 -5.86 -12.47 10.34
C ALA A 398 -5.98 -13.67 9.39
N PHE A 399 -6.41 -14.83 9.89
CA PHE A 399 -6.61 -16.03 9.08
C PHE A 399 -7.65 -15.84 7.98
N LEU A 400 -8.80 -15.24 8.31
CA LEU A 400 -9.85 -14.97 7.33
C LEU A 400 -9.41 -13.92 6.31
N PHE A 401 -8.79 -12.85 6.77
CA PHE A 401 -8.41 -11.72 5.92
C PHE A 401 -7.22 -12.00 5.02
N THR A 402 -6.29 -12.87 5.41
CA THR A 402 -5.21 -13.33 4.51
C THR A 402 -5.75 -13.99 3.26
N THR A 403 -6.78 -14.81 3.38
CA THR A 403 -7.44 -15.45 2.23
C THR A 403 -8.15 -14.43 1.34
N VAL A 404 -8.83 -13.45 1.93
CA VAL A 404 -9.53 -12.38 1.19
C VAL A 404 -8.53 -11.50 0.44
N ALA A 405 -7.43 -11.13 1.09
CA ALA A 405 -6.38 -10.32 0.48
C ALA A 405 -5.72 -11.04 -0.70
N ALA A 406 -5.38 -12.33 -0.54
CA ALA A 406 -4.83 -13.15 -1.61
C ALA A 406 -5.76 -13.22 -2.83
N ASN A 407 -7.06 -13.39 -2.60
CA ASN A 407 -8.04 -13.40 -3.68
C ASN A 407 -8.19 -12.03 -4.36
N ALA A 408 -8.24 -10.95 -3.60
CA ALA A 408 -8.38 -9.60 -4.13
C ALA A 408 -7.20 -9.24 -5.04
N ILE A 409 -5.97 -9.52 -4.61
CA ILE A 409 -4.77 -9.30 -5.43
C ILE A 409 -4.75 -10.19 -6.66
N ALA A 410 -5.14 -11.46 -6.54
CA ALA A 410 -5.18 -12.37 -7.68
C ALA A 410 -6.12 -11.87 -8.80
N ILE A 411 -7.23 -11.21 -8.44
CA ILE A 411 -8.23 -10.73 -9.40
C ILE A 411 -7.95 -9.31 -9.86
N VAL A 412 -7.71 -8.38 -8.91
CA VAL A 412 -7.69 -6.93 -9.17
C VAL A 412 -6.26 -6.38 -9.23
N GLY A 413 -5.29 -7.05 -8.61
CA GLY A 413 -3.91 -6.58 -8.50
C GLY A 413 -3.72 -5.49 -7.44
N SER A 414 -4.73 -5.20 -6.61
CA SER A 414 -4.65 -4.25 -5.51
C SER A 414 -5.03 -4.89 -4.19
N ASN A 415 -4.29 -4.55 -3.14
CA ASN A 415 -4.53 -5.06 -1.81
C ASN A 415 -5.58 -4.19 -1.09
N PRO A 416 -6.72 -4.74 -0.60
CA PRO A 416 -7.78 -3.98 0.06
C PRO A 416 -7.45 -3.63 1.51
N VAL A 417 -6.18 -3.31 1.81
CA VAL A 417 -5.64 -3.16 3.17
C VAL A 417 -6.42 -2.11 3.98
N SER A 418 -6.66 -0.93 3.43
CA SER A 418 -7.28 0.19 4.17
C SER A 418 -8.68 -0.12 4.69
N GLY A 419 -9.56 -0.69 3.85
CA GLY A 419 -10.92 -1.06 4.25
C GLY A 419 -10.96 -2.19 5.26
N MET A 420 -10.14 -3.24 5.04
CA MET A 420 -10.07 -4.39 5.95
C MET A 420 -9.43 -4.03 7.30
N THR A 421 -8.47 -3.11 7.31
CA THR A 421 -7.86 -2.58 8.53
C THR A 421 -8.87 -1.82 9.38
N LEU A 422 -9.63 -0.92 8.74
CA LEU A 422 -10.67 -0.17 9.46
C LEU A 422 -11.71 -1.10 10.07
N MET A 423 -12.12 -2.14 9.34
CA MET A 423 -13.01 -3.18 9.87
C MET A 423 -12.39 -3.93 11.04
N THR A 424 -11.11 -4.28 10.96
CA THR A 424 -10.40 -4.93 12.07
C THR A 424 -10.43 -4.07 13.33
N LEU A 425 -10.16 -2.76 13.18
CA LEU A 425 -10.18 -1.82 14.30
C LEU A 425 -11.57 -1.68 14.91
N ILE A 426 -12.62 -1.58 14.09
CA ILE A 426 -14.01 -1.51 14.57
C ILE A 426 -14.34 -2.79 15.35
N LEU A 427 -14.10 -3.97 14.78
CA LEU A 427 -14.40 -5.24 15.43
C LEU A 427 -13.59 -5.43 16.72
N ALA A 428 -12.29 -5.15 16.68
CA ALA A 428 -11.42 -5.25 17.86
C ALA A 428 -11.87 -4.28 18.96
N SER A 429 -12.19 -3.03 18.61
CA SER A 429 -12.67 -2.02 19.55
C SER A 429 -13.97 -2.43 20.22
N VAL A 430 -14.97 -2.84 19.44
CA VAL A 430 -16.28 -3.26 19.96
C VAL A 430 -16.13 -4.45 20.93
N VAL A 431 -15.36 -5.46 20.57
CA VAL A 431 -15.16 -6.63 21.43
C VAL A 431 -14.34 -6.28 22.67
N MET A 432 -13.27 -5.47 22.55
CA MET A 432 -12.46 -5.07 23.70
C MET A 432 -13.24 -4.20 24.68
N VAL A 433 -14.08 -3.30 24.19
CA VAL A 433 -14.99 -2.51 25.03
C VAL A 433 -16.00 -3.40 25.75
N ALA A 434 -16.54 -4.42 25.06
CA ALA A 434 -17.48 -5.36 25.65
C ALA A 434 -16.87 -6.19 26.80
N VAL A 435 -15.58 -6.51 26.74
CA VAL A 435 -14.87 -7.18 27.83
C VAL A 435 -14.31 -6.23 28.89
N GLY A 436 -14.49 -4.92 28.72
CA GLY A 436 -14.15 -3.89 29.71
C GLY A 436 -12.86 -3.12 29.45
N LEU A 437 -12.14 -3.36 28.34
CA LEU A 437 -10.95 -2.59 27.99
C LEU A 437 -11.36 -1.32 27.21
N LYS A 438 -11.22 -0.16 27.86
CA LYS A 438 -11.63 1.16 27.36
C LYS A 438 -10.50 2.18 27.50
N GLY A 439 -10.73 3.39 27.00
CA GLY A 439 -9.82 4.52 27.15
C GLY A 439 -8.52 4.38 26.38
N THR A 440 -7.48 5.09 26.82
CA THR A 440 -6.17 5.14 26.15
C THR A 440 -5.51 3.77 26.02
N ALA A 441 -5.58 2.94 27.06
CA ALA A 441 -5.06 1.57 27.02
C ALA A 441 -5.79 0.71 25.98
N GLY A 442 -7.11 0.87 25.87
CA GLY A 442 -7.92 0.20 24.85
C GLY A 442 -7.56 0.65 23.42
N MET A 443 -7.36 1.94 23.22
CA MET A 443 -6.97 2.50 21.93
C MET A 443 -5.61 1.96 21.46
N VAL A 444 -4.59 1.99 22.33
CA VAL A 444 -3.27 1.45 22.01
C VAL A 444 -3.35 -0.04 21.71
N ALA A 445 -4.08 -0.81 22.52
CA ALA A 445 -4.26 -2.25 22.32
C ALA A 445 -4.91 -2.56 20.97
N ALA A 446 -6.01 -1.90 20.62
CA ALA A 446 -6.70 -2.11 19.36
C ALA A 446 -5.86 -1.68 18.14
N LEU A 447 -5.11 -0.57 18.24
CA LEU A 447 -4.22 -0.12 17.15
C LEU A 447 -3.06 -1.08 16.92
N ILE A 448 -2.46 -1.63 17.98
CA ILE A 448 -1.39 -2.63 17.86
C ILE A 448 -1.96 -3.94 17.31
N MET A 449 -3.10 -4.42 17.80
CA MET A 449 -3.78 -5.60 17.23
C MET A 449 -4.13 -5.38 15.75
N GLY A 450 -4.65 -4.20 15.42
CA GLY A 450 -4.92 -3.78 14.05
C GLY A 450 -3.65 -3.81 13.19
N GLY A 451 -2.53 -3.34 13.73
CA GLY A 451 -1.21 -3.39 13.06
C GLY A 451 -0.75 -4.82 12.75
N VAL A 452 -0.91 -5.75 13.71
CA VAL A 452 -0.59 -7.18 13.49
C VAL A 452 -1.47 -7.77 12.38
N VAL A 453 -2.79 -7.58 12.44
CA VAL A 453 -3.71 -8.12 11.44
C VAL A 453 -3.48 -7.47 10.07
N CYS A 454 -3.32 -6.15 10.04
CA CYS A 454 -3.11 -5.38 8.82
C CYS A 454 -1.82 -5.82 8.10
N THR A 455 -0.74 -6.03 8.85
CA THR A 455 0.50 -6.54 8.30
C THR A 455 0.35 -7.98 7.80
N ALA A 456 -0.38 -8.83 8.53
CA ALA A 456 -0.63 -10.20 8.12
C ALA A 456 -1.36 -10.28 6.77
N LEU A 457 -2.47 -9.55 6.63
CA LEU A 457 -3.24 -9.54 5.38
C LEU A 457 -2.48 -8.89 4.21
N SER A 458 -1.73 -7.84 4.48
CA SER A 458 -0.94 -7.15 3.47
C SER A 458 0.20 -8.03 2.94
N VAL A 459 0.92 -8.68 3.85
CA VAL A 459 2.00 -9.62 3.49
C VAL A 459 1.45 -10.82 2.74
N ALA A 460 0.32 -11.38 3.15
CA ALA A 460 -0.30 -12.50 2.45
C ALA A 460 -0.69 -12.12 1.00
N GLY A 461 -1.28 -10.95 0.83
CA GLY A 461 -1.65 -10.45 -0.49
C GLY A 461 -0.45 -10.23 -1.41
N SER A 462 0.62 -9.59 -0.94
CA SER A 462 1.85 -9.41 -1.73
C SER A 462 2.55 -10.73 -1.99
N PHE A 463 2.60 -11.63 -1.00
CA PHE A 463 3.34 -12.88 -1.12
C PHE A 463 2.72 -13.87 -2.11
N ILE A 464 1.38 -13.90 -2.26
CA ILE A 464 0.76 -14.74 -3.29
C ILE A 464 1.15 -14.30 -4.71
N THR A 465 1.39 -13.00 -4.91
CA THR A 465 1.92 -12.44 -6.16
C THR A 465 3.33 -12.96 -6.45
N ASP A 466 4.22 -12.94 -5.44
CA ASP A 466 5.59 -13.45 -5.59
C ASP A 466 5.61 -14.96 -5.89
N LEU A 467 4.76 -15.71 -5.22
CA LEU A 467 4.64 -17.15 -5.44
C LEU A 467 4.08 -17.47 -6.85
N LYS A 468 3.22 -16.59 -7.39
CA LYS A 468 2.74 -16.71 -8.77
C LYS A 468 3.83 -16.40 -9.79
N ILE A 469 4.66 -15.39 -9.55
CA ILE A 469 5.87 -15.11 -10.35
C ILE A 469 6.79 -16.33 -10.35
N GLY A 470 7.06 -16.87 -9.14
CA GLY A 470 7.89 -18.06 -8.99
C GLY A 470 7.35 -19.30 -9.71
N TYR A 471 6.04 -19.47 -9.71
CA TYR A 471 5.37 -20.55 -10.44
C TYR A 471 5.56 -20.43 -11.95
N TRP A 472 5.34 -19.26 -12.53
CA TRP A 472 5.52 -19.05 -13.95
C TRP A 472 6.98 -19.19 -14.39
N LEU A 473 7.91 -18.74 -13.57
CA LEU A 473 9.34 -18.79 -13.89
C LEU A 473 10.01 -20.11 -13.48
N GLY A 474 9.39 -20.87 -12.60
CA GLY A 474 9.88 -22.18 -12.17
C GLY A 474 10.88 -22.12 -11.01
N THR A 475 10.76 -21.16 -10.09
CA THR A 475 11.53 -21.13 -8.84
C THR A 475 11.02 -22.15 -7.85
N THR A 476 11.80 -22.43 -6.82
CA THR A 476 11.46 -23.36 -5.74
C THR A 476 10.64 -22.61 -4.69
N PRO A 477 9.30 -22.89 -4.51
CA PRO A 477 8.46 -22.16 -3.57
C PRO A 477 9.03 -22.17 -2.16
N LYS A 478 9.51 -23.30 -1.66
CA LYS A 478 10.13 -23.43 -0.33
C LYS A 478 11.26 -22.41 -0.11
N LYS A 479 12.04 -22.07 -1.14
CA LYS A 479 13.10 -21.05 -1.04
C LYS A 479 12.53 -19.66 -0.92
N GLN A 480 11.52 -19.29 -1.73
CA GLN A 480 10.83 -18.02 -1.62
C GLN A 480 10.17 -17.89 -0.24
N GLU A 481 9.44 -18.92 0.21
CA GLU A 481 8.78 -18.97 1.51
C GLU A 481 9.76 -18.78 2.68
N THR A 482 10.91 -19.49 2.66
CA THR A 482 11.90 -19.41 3.75
C THR A 482 12.56 -18.04 3.80
N TRP A 483 12.97 -17.48 2.68
CA TRP A 483 13.71 -16.22 2.65
C TRP A 483 12.79 -14.99 2.76
N LYS A 484 11.49 -15.17 2.58
CA LYS A 484 10.49 -14.13 2.84
C LYS A 484 10.51 -13.66 4.30
N PHE A 485 10.76 -14.55 5.26
CA PHE A 485 10.88 -14.19 6.69
C PHE A 485 12.02 -13.20 6.95
N LEU A 486 13.16 -13.31 6.24
CA LEU A 486 14.23 -12.35 6.35
C LEU A 486 13.80 -10.96 5.84
N GLY A 487 13.11 -10.92 4.70
CA GLY A 487 12.57 -9.68 4.15
C GLY A 487 11.60 -8.99 5.12
N ILE A 488 10.72 -9.75 5.77
CA ILE A 488 9.81 -9.20 6.78
C ILE A 488 10.56 -8.64 7.99
N LEU A 489 11.54 -9.36 8.50
CA LEU A 489 12.36 -8.91 9.63
C LEU A 489 13.03 -7.56 9.31
N VAL A 490 13.67 -7.46 8.16
CA VAL A 490 14.36 -6.24 7.71
C VAL A 490 13.38 -5.10 7.46
N SER A 491 12.25 -5.38 6.81
CA SER A 491 11.23 -4.36 6.55
C SER A 491 10.58 -3.84 7.82
N ALA A 492 10.25 -4.72 8.78
CA ALA A 492 9.67 -4.34 10.07
C ALA A 492 10.61 -3.42 10.88
N ALA A 493 11.92 -3.72 10.88
CA ALA A 493 12.91 -2.87 11.51
C ALA A 493 13.04 -1.51 10.81
N THR A 494 13.05 -1.51 9.49
CA THR A 494 13.19 -0.29 8.68
C THR A 494 11.98 0.62 8.84
N VAL A 495 10.76 0.08 8.74
CA VAL A 495 9.53 0.89 8.86
C VAL A 495 9.39 1.47 10.27
N GLY A 496 9.73 0.72 11.31
CA GLY A 496 9.73 1.22 12.68
C GLY A 496 10.68 2.39 12.87
N GLY A 497 11.91 2.28 12.34
CA GLY A 497 12.90 3.36 12.41
C GLY A 497 12.48 4.60 11.60
N VAL A 498 11.99 4.42 10.39
CA VAL A 498 11.53 5.52 9.52
C VAL A 498 10.31 6.21 10.10
N MET A 499 9.36 5.47 10.66
CA MET A 499 8.16 6.04 11.28
C MET A 499 8.51 6.95 12.47
N ILE A 500 9.40 6.52 13.35
CA ILE A 500 9.89 7.35 14.46
C ILE A 500 10.67 8.57 13.96
N LEU A 501 11.50 8.41 12.93
CA LEU A 501 12.21 9.51 12.31
C LEU A 501 11.23 10.57 11.77
N LEU A 502 10.20 10.14 11.05
CA LEU A 502 9.22 11.04 10.44
C LEU A 502 8.33 11.72 11.48
N ASP A 503 7.96 11.01 12.54
CA ASP A 503 7.23 11.61 13.66
C ASP A 503 8.07 12.70 14.37
N LYS A 504 9.33 12.42 14.71
CA LYS A 504 10.22 13.40 15.33
C LYS A 504 10.56 14.58 14.41
N THR A 505 10.54 14.40 13.09
CA THR A 505 10.90 15.44 12.12
C THR A 505 9.73 16.34 11.77
N TYR A 506 8.57 15.76 11.52
CA TYR A 506 7.38 16.45 11.03
C TYR A 506 6.25 16.51 12.07
N GLY A 507 6.15 15.48 12.94
CA GLY A 507 5.01 15.25 13.83
C GLY A 507 3.75 14.85 13.05
N PHE A 508 3.18 13.70 13.34
CA PHE A 508 1.96 13.26 12.62
C PHE A 508 0.73 14.09 12.97
N ALA A 509 0.68 14.69 14.17
CA ALA A 509 -0.40 15.58 14.59
C ALA A 509 -0.30 16.98 13.98
N SER A 510 0.89 17.43 13.57
CA SER A 510 1.13 18.79 13.05
C SER A 510 0.47 19.10 11.71
N GLY A 511 0.04 18.08 10.97
CA GLY A 511 -0.50 18.19 9.61
C GLY A 511 0.55 18.41 8.52
N GLN A 512 1.85 18.51 8.85
CA GLN A 512 2.93 18.60 7.86
C GLN A 512 3.09 17.30 7.07
N LEU A 513 2.81 16.16 7.70
CA LEU A 513 2.70 14.87 7.07
C LEU A 513 1.26 14.39 7.21
N ALA A 514 0.55 14.27 6.09
CA ALA A 514 -0.92 14.09 6.10
C ALA A 514 -1.39 12.81 6.82
N ALA A 515 -0.59 11.74 6.78
CA ALA A 515 -0.89 10.41 7.34
C ALA A 515 -2.38 10.02 7.23
N PRO A 516 -2.99 10.06 6.01
CA PRO A 516 -4.45 10.04 5.87
C PRO A 516 -5.07 8.79 6.50
N GLN A 517 -4.53 7.62 6.24
CA GLN A 517 -5.08 6.35 6.75
C GLN A 517 -5.03 6.30 8.29
N ALA A 518 -3.91 6.69 8.89
CA ALA A 518 -3.77 6.73 10.35
C ALA A 518 -4.73 7.74 10.99
N ASN A 519 -4.95 8.89 10.35
CA ASN A 519 -5.97 9.86 10.77
C ASN A 519 -7.38 9.27 10.73
N ALA A 520 -7.71 8.46 9.71
CA ALA A 520 -9.00 7.76 9.65
C ALA A 520 -9.14 6.77 10.80
N MET A 521 -8.08 6.01 11.11
CA MET A 521 -8.07 5.05 12.21
C MET A 521 -8.24 5.75 13.57
N ALA A 522 -7.51 6.86 13.79
CA ALA A 522 -7.64 7.67 15.00
C ALA A 522 -9.07 8.22 15.18
N ALA A 523 -9.68 8.74 14.12
CA ALA A 523 -11.03 9.29 14.14
C ALA A 523 -12.13 8.27 14.47
N VAL A 524 -11.89 6.99 14.17
CA VAL A 524 -12.85 5.91 14.46
C VAL A 524 -12.63 5.31 15.84
N ILE A 525 -11.37 5.12 16.24
CA ILE A 525 -11.05 4.39 17.47
C ILE A 525 -11.35 5.23 18.74
N ASP A 526 -11.11 6.53 18.67
CA ASP A 526 -11.31 7.42 19.82
C ASP A 526 -12.77 7.41 20.32
N PRO A 527 -13.80 7.66 19.49
CA PRO A 527 -15.19 7.56 19.93
C PRO A 527 -15.58 6.17 20.41
N LEU A 528 -15.14 5.12 19.71
CA LEU A 528 -15.49 3.74 20.06
C LEU A 528 -14.95 3.33 21.44
N MET A 529 -13.74 3.74 21.78
CA MET A 529 -13.07 3.34 23.03
C MET A 529 -13.40 4.23 24.23
N ASN A 530 -13.69 5.51 23.99
CA ASN A 530 -13.98 6.48 25.04
C ASN A 530 -15.48 6.74 25.22
N GLY A 531 -16.36 6.20 24.36
CA GLY A 531 -17.80 6.45 24.39
C GLY A 531 -18.16 7.91 24.13
N ILE A 532 -17.32 8.64 23.38
CA ILE A 532 -17.54 10.02 22.99
C ILE A 532 -18.51 10.05 21.82
N ASP A 533 -19.28 11.11 21.70
CA ASP A 533 -20.14 11.34 20.56
C ASP A 533 -19.30 11.37 19.26
N ALA A 534 -19.75 10.63 18.26
CA ALA A 534 -19.13 10.56 16.96
C ALA A 534 -20.11 11.03 15.87
N PRO A 535 -19.63 11.48 14.73
CA PRO A 535 -20.49 11.92 13.63
C PRO A 535 -21.17 10.73 12.92
N TRP A 536 -21.95 9.93 13.65
CA TRP A 536 -22.60 8.72 13.16
C TRP A 536 -23.45 8.95 11.92
N ILE A 537 -24.10 10.12 11.82
CA ILE A 537 -24.89 10.51 10.65
C ILE A 537 -23.99 10.64 9.42
N LEU A 538 -22.82 11.28 9.54
CA LEU A 538 -21.87 11.42 8.44
C LEU A 538 -21.28 10.07 8.02
N TYR A 539 -20.95 9.21 8.99
CA TYR A 539 -20.54 7.82 8.69
C TYR A 539 -21.66 7.05 7.98
N GLY A 540 -22.92 7.22 8.41
CA GLY A 540 -24.10 6.61 7.81
C GLY A 540 -24.31 7.06 6.36
N ILE A 541 -24.17 8.34 6.07
CA ILE A 541 -24.24 8.89 4.69
C ILE A 541 -23.18 8.23 3.81
N GLY A 542 -21.94 8.15 4.29
CA GLY A 542 -20.85 7.50 3.57
C GLY A 542 -21.12 6.02 3.31
N ALA A 543 -21.66 5.31 4.30
CA ALA A 543 -22.06 3.91 4.16
C ALA A 543 -23.14 3.71 3.09
N VAL A 544 -24.16 4.57 3.06
CA VAL A 544 -25.22 4.53 2.03
C VAL A 544 -24.64 4.79 0.64
N ILE A 545 -23.76 5.79 0.51
CA ILE A 545 -23.06 6.05 -0.77
C ILE A 545 -22.29 4.81 -1.24
N ALA A 546 -21.57 4.13 -0.34
CA ALA A 546 -20.83 2.92 -0.69
C ALA A 546 -21.73 1.77 -1.15
N ILE A 547 -22.91 1.60 -0.54
CA ILE A 547 -23.92 0.61 -0.95
C ILE A 547 -24.44 0.92 -2.36
N ILE A 548 -24.80 2.18 -2.62
CA ILE A 548 -25.30 2.64 -3.92
C ILE A 548 -24.24 2.41 -5.01
N LEU A 549 -22.98 2.81 -4.77
CA LEU A 549 -21.88 2.60 -5.69
C LEU A 549 -21.64 1.12 -5.99
N THR A 550 -21.74 0.28 -4.96
CA THR A 550 -21.62 -1.17 -5.11
C THR A 550 -22.72 -1.75 -5.98
N TRP A 551 -23.94 -1.27 -5.81
CA TRP A 551 -25.07 -1.64 -6.65
C TRP A 551 -24.88 -1.20 -8.11
N MET A 552 -24.31 -0.01 -8.31
CA MET A 552 -23.93 0.50 -9.65
C MET A 552 -22.68 -0.18 -10.22
N LYS A 553 -22.07 -1.15 -9.52
CA LYS A 553 -20.82 -1.83 -9.92
C LYS A 553 -19.61 -0.88 -10.04
N VAL A 554 -19.64 0.23 -9.33
CA VAL A 554 -18.50 1.15 -9.18
C VAL A 554 -17.65 0.68 -7.99
N PRO A 555 -16.31 0.71 -8.06
CA PRO A 555 -15.43 0.39 -6.93
C PRO A 555 -15.64 1.35 -5.75
N ALA A 556 -16.51 0.96 -4.81
CA ALA A 556 -16.93 1.81 -3.69
C ALA A 556 -15.75 2.24 -2.81
N LEU A 557 -14.77 1.34 -2.59
CA LEU A 557 -13.57 1.65 -1.78
C LEU A 557 -12.74 2.76 -2.42
N ALA A 558 -12.53 2.74 -3.73
CA ALA A 558 -11.76 3.76 -4.45
C ALA A 558 -12.43 5.13 -4.36
N PHE A 559 -13.75 5.18 -4.53
CA PHE A 559 -14.53 6.40 -4.42
C PHE A 559 -14.50 6.95 -2.98
N ALA A 560 -14.69 6.09 -1.98
CA ALA A 560 -14.67 6.45 -0.57
C ALA A 560 -13.28 6.96 -0.12
N LEU A 561 -12.19 6.37 -0.61
CA LEU A 561 -10.84 6.89 -0.40
C LEU A 561 -10.70 8.32 -0.97
N GLY A 562 -11.27 8.57 -2.14
CA GLY A 562 -11.30 9.91 -2.72
C GLY A 562 -12.09 10.92 -1.87
N MET A 563 -13.18 10.51 -1.26
CA MET A 563 -13.95 11.36 -0.32
C MET A 563 -13.17 11.69 0.96
N PHE A 564 -12.27 10.81 1.38
CA PHE A 564 -11.54 10.95 2.63
C PHE A 564 -10.19 11.66 2.47
N ILE A 565 -9.44 11.32 1.41
CA ILE A 565 -8.12 11.90 1.15
C ILE A 565 -8.29 13.34 0.63
N PRO A 566 -7.45 14.31 1.10
CA PRO A 566 -7.50 15.69 0.63
C PRO A 566 -7.37 15.81 -0.89
N ILE A 567 -8.08 16.77 -1.49
CA ILE A 567 -8.17 16.94 -2.96
C ILE A 567 -6.80 17.13 -3.61
N GLU A 568 -5.89 17.83 -2.94
CA GLU A 568 -4.53 18.08 -3.44
C GLU A 568 -3.73 16.81 -3.70
N LEU A 569 -4.05 15.71 -3.02
CA LEU A 569 -3.39 14.41 -3.20
C LEU A 569 -4.08 13.53 -4.26
N ASN A 570 -5.37 13.74 -4.50
CA ASN A 570 -6.14 12.95 -5.47
C ASN A 570 -6.06 13.51 -6.90
N VAL A 571 -6.00 14.84 -7.06
CA VAL A 571 -5.90 15.48 -8.39
C VAL A 571 -4.66 15.03 -9.18
N PRO A 572 -3.43 14.97 -8.59
CA PRO A 572 -2.28 14.50 -9.33
C PRO A 572 -2.35 13.01 -9.71
N LEU A 573 -3.11 12.18 -8.98
CA LEU A 573 -3.39 10.81 -9.41
C LEU A 573 -4.19 10.81 -10.72
N LEU A 574 -5.19 11.69 -10.85
CA LEU A 574 -5.95 11.84 -12.09
C LEU A 574 -5.08 12.35 -13.23
N VAL A 575 -4.18 13.32 -12.95
CA VAL A 575 -3.23 13.82 -13.95
C VAL A 575 -2.31 12.71 -14.44
N GLY A 576 -1.73 11.92 -13.53
CA GLY A 576 -0.90 10.75 -13.87
C GLY A 576 -1.67 9.69 -14.68
N GLY A 577 -2.91 9.41 -14.28
CA GLY A 577 -3.81 8.54 -15.03
C GLY A 577 -4.15 9.07 -16.43
N ALA A 578 -4.35 10.37 -16.58
CA ALA A 578 -4.57 11.01 -17.88
C ALA A 578 -3.32 10.93 -18.78
N VAL A 579 -2.13 11.07 -18.21
CA VAL A 579 -0.87 10.85 -18.93
C VAL A 579 -0.76 9.38 -19.40
N ASN A 580 -1.12 8.42 -18.55
CA ASN A 580 -1.18 7.00 -18.93
C ASN A 580 -2.13 6.79 -20.12
N TRP A 581 -3.35 7.25 -20.01
CA TRP A 581 -4.34 7.17 -21.08
C TRP A 581 -3.84 7.82 -22.38
N PHE A 582 -3.28 9.02 -22.29
CA PHE A 582 -2.75 9.73 -23.45
C PHE A 582 -1.61 8.96 -24.14
N VAL A 583 -0.67 8.42 -23.36
CA VAL A 583 0.50 7.70 -23.88
C VAL A 583 0.11 6.38 -24.53
N THR A 584 -0.85 5.66 -23.93
CA THR A 584 -1.25 4.32 -24.36
C THR A 584 -2.32 4.28 -25.45
N THR A 585 -2.92 5.43 -25.83
CA THR A 585 -4.03 5.44 -26.80
C THR A 585 -3.76 6.29 -28.05
N ARG A 586 -2.67 7.05 -28.10
CA ARG A 586 -2.47 8.07 -29.14
C ARG A 586 -1.96 7.53 -30.47
N SER A 587 -1.31 6.36 -30.51
CA SER A 587 -0.84 5.73 -31.75
C SER A 587 -1.95 4.87 -32.38
N LYS A 588 -1.96 4.84 -33.72
CA LYS A 588 -2.82 3.90 -34.45
C LYS A 588 -2.32 2.44 -34.37
N HIS A 589 -1.05 2.25 -34.00
CA HIS A 589 -0.41 0.94 -33.87
C HIS A 589 -0.46 0.46 -32.42
N VAL A 590 -1.09 -0.66 -32.19
CA VAL A 590 -1.30 -1.26 -30.85
C VAL A 590 0.05 -1.59 -30.19
N GLU A 591 1.00 -2.13 -30.94
CA GLU A 591 2.37 -2.46 -30.45
C GLU A 591 3.09 -1.21 -29.89
N VAL A 592 3.02 -0.09 -30.62
CA VAL A 592 3.64 1.19 -30.19
C VAL A 592 3.01 1.71 -28.91
N ASN A 593 1.69 1.57 -28.76
CA ASN A 593 0.98 1.97 -27.54
C ASN A 593 1.41 1.08 -26.36
N LYS A 594 1.59 -0.21 -26.57
CA LYS A 594 2.06 -1.16 -25.58
C LYS A 594 3.49 -0.82 -25.12
N GLU A 595 4.43 -0.66 -26.05
CA GLU A 595 5.81 -0.27 -25.75
C GLU A 595 5.89 1.04 -24.96
N ARG A 596 5.12 2.06 -25.37
CA ARG A 596 5.01 3.34 -24.65
C ARG A 596 4.44 3.17 -23.25
N GLY A 597 3.43 2.30 -23.09
CA GLY A 597 2.85 1.97 -21.80
C GLY A 597 3.87 1.32 -20.86
N GLU A 598 4.60 0.31 -21.33
CA GLU A 598 5.66 -0.35 -20.58
C GLU A 598 6.75 0.63 -20.17
N LYS A 599 7.23 1.45 -21.10
CA LYS A 599 8.23 2.48 -20.82
C LYS A 599 7.74 3.54 -19.86
N GLY A 600 6.46 3.97 -19.98
CA GLY A 600 5.83 4.87 -19.05
C GLY A 600 5.75 4.30 -17.63
N THR A 601 5.49 2.99 -17.49
CA THR A 601 5.53 2.30 -16.19
C THR A 601 6.91 2.34 -15.56
N LEU A 602 7.99 2.18 -16.36
CA LEU A 602 9.36 2.31 -15.87
C LEU A 602 9.66 3.73 -15.36
N ILE A 603 9.24 4.74 -16.13
CA ILE A 603 9.45 6.15 -15.77
C ILE A 603 8.65 6.48 -14.50
N ALA A 604 7.39 6.06 -14.41
CA ALA A 604 6.55 6.24 -13.25
C ALA A 604 7.15 5.57 -11.99
N SER A 605 7.61 4.33 -12.11
CA SER A 605 8.31 3.61 -11.03
C SER A 605 9.58 4.34 -10.59
N GLY A 606 10.33 4.91 -11.54
CA GLY A 606 11.49 5.76 -11.25
C GLY A 606 11.09 6.99 -10.44
N PHE A 607 10.06 7.73 -10.85
CA PHE A 607 9.56 8.91 -10.13
C PHE A 607 9.13 8.56 -8.71
N ILE A 608 8.39 7.46 -8.53
CA ILE A 608 7.95 6.99 -7.21
C ILE A 608 9.15 6.67 -6.32
N ALA A 609 10.06 5.82 -6.81
CA ALA A 609 11.21 5.39 -6.02
C ALA A 609 12.15 6.57 -5.72
N GLY A 610 12.49 7.38 -6.73
CA GLY A 610 13.38 8.53 -6.58
C GLY A 610 12.80 9.59 -5.66
N GLY A 611 11.55 10.02 -5.90
CA GLY A 611 10.87 11.03 -5.09
C GLY A 611 10.70 10.60 -3.63
N ALA A 612 10.27 9.37 -3.40
CA ALA A 612 10.08 8.85 -2.06
C ALA A 612 11.41 8.72 -1.28
N LEU A 613 12.48 8.23 -1.93
CA LEU A 613 13.81 8.14 -1.32
C LEU A 613 14.37 9.51 -0.97
N MET A 614 14.25 10.48 -1.88
CA MET A 614 14.70 11.85 -1.64
C MET A 614 13.89 12.54 -0.54
N GLY A 615 12.60 12.18 -0.39
CA GLY A 615 11.78 12.59 0.74
C GLY A 615 12.32 12.09 2.09
N VAL A 616 12.77 10.83 2.18
CA VAL A 616 13.41 10.29 3.38
C VAL A 616 14.75 10.98 3.64
N ILE A 617 15.55 11.23 2.58
CA ILE A 617 16.83 11.96 2.71
C ILE A 617 16.56 13.40 3.21
N SER A 618 15.55 14.08 2.68
CA SER A 618 15.13 15.40 3.17
C SER A 618 14.74 15.37 4.65
N ALA A 619 14.00 14.35 5.07
CA ALA A 619 13.64 14.17 6.48
C ALA A 619 14.88 13.95 7.38
N LEU A 620 15.85 13.15 6.92
CA LEU A 620 17.12 12.95 7.64
C LEU A 620 17.93 14.25 7.78
N LEU A 621 18.00 15.05 6.71
CA LEU A 621 18.68 16.34 6.74
C LEU A 621 18.01 17.29 7.74
N ARG A 622 16.69 17.38 7.74
CA ARG A 622 15.92 18.20 8.70
C ARG A 622 16.11 17.71 10.13
N PHE A 623 16.08 16.40 10.36
CA PHE A 623 16.35 15.81 11.66
C PHE A 623 17.77 16.15 12.15
N GLY A 624 18.74 16.18 11.24
CA GLY A 624 20.13 16.63 11.50
C GLY A 624 20.29 18.16 11.66
N GLY A 625 19.20 18.93 11.66
CA GLY A 625 19.23 20.39 11.83
C GLY A 625 19.43 21.19 10.54
N VAL A 626 19.52 20.54 9.37
CA VAL A 626 19.65 21.23 8.08
C VAL A 626 18.29 21.64 7.56
N ASN A 627 17.94 22.92 7.70
CA ASN A 627 16.70 23.49 7.17
C ASN A 627 17.04 24.60 6.17
N LEU A 628 16.89 24.30 4.88
CA LEU A 628 17.17 25.23 3.78
C LEU A 628 15.91 25.92 3.22
N VAL A 629 14.75 25.65 3.84
CA VAL A 629 13.46 26.16 3.34
C VAL A 629 13.31 27.64 3.70
N ASN A 630 13.09 28.46 2.69
CA ASN A 630 12.71 29.87 2.87
C ASN A 630 11.18 29.97 3.05
N LYS A 631 10.74 30.11 4.30
CA LYS A 631 9.31 30.18 4.65
C LYS A 631 8.62 31.42 4.07
N GLU A 632 9.31 32.56 4.00
CA GLU A 632 8.75 33.81 3.44
C GLU A 632 8.47 33.67 1.94
N TRP A 633 9.37 32.99 1.22
CA TRP A 633 9.15 32.70 -0.20
C TRP A 633 7.97 31.76 -0.44
N LEU A 634 7.81 30.73 0.38
CA LEU A 634 6.71 29.76 0.21
C LEU A 634 5.32 30.39 0.44
N VAL A 635 5.21 31.46 1.21
CA VAL A 635 3.94 32.20 1.41
C VAL A 635 3.64 33.10 0.19
N ASN A 636 4.63 33.39 -0.65
CA ASN A 636 4.44 34.23 -1.83
C ASN A 636 3.66 33.47 -2.91
N PRO A 637 2.58 34.05 -3.49
CA PRO A 637 1.81 33.44 -4.59
C PRO A 637 2.65 33.03 -5.79
N LEU A 638 3.77 33.70 -6.05
CA LEU A 638 4.67 33.34 -7.15
C LEU A 638 5.30 31.95 -6.95
N SER A 639 5.50 31.51 -5.71
CA SER A 639 6.04 30.17 -5.44
C SER A 639 5.10 29.05 -5.91
N GLU A 640 3.79 29.26 -5.82
CA GLU A 640 2.77 28.32 -6.32
C GLU A 640 2.68 28.33 -7.85
N ILE A 641 2.83 29.50 -8.47
CA ILE A 641 2.88 29.62 -9.94
C ILE A 641 4.13 28.90 -10.47
N CYS A 642 5.28 29.07 -9.81
CA CYS A 642 6.49 28.33 -10.15
C CYS A 642 6.28 26.80 -10.00
N ALA A 643 5.56 26.36 -8.97
CA ALA A 643 5.20 24.95 -8.77
C ALA A 643 4.39 24.41 -9.95
N LEU A 644 3.37 25.14 -10.40
CA LEU A 644 2.55 24.75 -11.55
C LEU A 644 3.37 24.64 -12.84
N ILE A 645 4.24 25.62 -13.10
CA ILE A 645 5.13 25.62 -14.28
C ILE A 645 6.08 24.42 -14.23
N ALA A 646 6.73 24.20 -13.09
CA ALA A 646 7.64 23.06 -12.89
C ALA A 646 6.92 21.71 -13.09
N TYR A 647 5.69 21.60 -12.60
CA TYR A 647 4.86 20.42 -12.75
C TYR A 647 4.47 20.15 -14.22
N LEU A 648 4.09 21.20 -14.96
CA LEU A 648 3.80 21.08 -16.40
C LEU A 648 5.04 20.66 -17.20
N LEU A 649 6.23 21.17 -16.84
CA LEU A 649 7.49 20.75 -17.44
C LEU A 649 7.81 19.28 -17.12
N LEU A 650 7.53 18.84 -15.90
CA LEU A 650 7.69 17.45 -15.50
C LEU A 650 6.77 16.50 -16.30
N ILE A 651 5.51 16.88 -16.50
CA ILE A 651 4.54 16.14 -17.33
C ILE A 651 5.04 16.08 -18.78
N ALA A 652 5.51 17.21 -19.32
CA ALA A 652 6.06 17.26 -20.69
C ALA A 652 7.29 16.36 -20.84
N TYR A 653 8.19 16.35 -19.84
CA TYR A 653 9.33 15.43 -19.79
C TYR A 653 8.84 13.98 -19.81
N PHE A 654 7.87 13.62 -18.95
CA PHE A 654 7.32 12.28 -18.87
C PHE A 654 6.81 11.80 -20.24
N ILE A 655 5.93 12.58 -20.87
CA ILE A 655 5.33 12.27 -22.18
C ILE A 655 6.42 12.16 -23.27
N ARG A 656 7.43 13.03 -23.24
CA ARG A 656 8.54 13.00 -24.22
C ARG A 656 9.42 11.77 -24.03
N ALA A 657 9.71 11.43 -22.78
CA ALA A 657 10.55 10.28 -22.45
C ALA A 657 9.91 8.94 -22.82
N THR A 658 8.56 8.84 -22.80
CA THR A 658 7.85 7.64 -23.27
C THR A 658 7.83 7.49 -24.79
N LYS A 659 8.01 8.59 -25.55
CA LYS A 659 7.98 8.58 -27.02
C LYS A 659 9.35 8.24 -27.64
N LYS A 660 10.44 8.51 -26.93
CA LYS A 660 11.80 8.19 -27.34
C LYS A 660 12.15 6.75 -27.03
#